data_814e53ad91e013a9162b817ee23f3970
#
_entry.id   814e53ad91e013a9162b817ee23f3970
#
_cell.length_a   1.000
_cell.length_b   1.000
_cell.length_c   1.000
_cell.angle_alpha   90.00
_cell.angle_beta   90.00
_cell.angle_gamma   90.00
#
_symmetry.space_group_name_H-M   'P 1'
#
loop_
_entity.id
_entity.type
_entity.pdbx_description
1 polymer ?
#
loop_
_entity_poly.entity_id
_entity_poly.type
_entity_poly.pdbx_seq_one_letter_code
_entity_poly.pdbx_strand_id
1 'polypeptide(L)'
;VTDANGVVRAKAVAPDNLTTFRVIAVVAEGNRFGSGETPVAINKPLIIEPALPGFTNVTDQIDIAAVLHNNSGAPQEVEIAVTLDEHAMFVGRIGETINTSLTPAAGAGEKLVKLSLPSGATETVSFPVAMTATGEAKWTWKVRSLNDGKLRDSVESKFAVGYPLPLLRETHTVALRDGSDLGDALAKIDRRLLEGDGSVEVTLSNSRLIEAVEGLDYLLKYPYGCVEQTTSSTIPWLSTQQLRKVLPELGKSEEEVAAIIGKGVTRLFSMQTGDGGLAYWPGGTESVLWGSAYAGVAVAMAVKQGVPVPKEQSQALWDYLSLQLRGAAEVNDPYELSQRCLAAYALALAGINENAYHEVLFEKQKVLTSEARSLLALAMVESGAAQVDRVQTLLKPATKVPVAEVSWYRQPYIAATRLLAEVRHNPASPESDQLVDELMKLREARNGWGSTYSNAWPLIALGAYGEVAAKNMGPNEVEIAFDGDTRTVKLPAEPGTGGATFAFKGKGDGRKLSLKTSGNGAVFANLSIATRPVLMPLEPENKGFAIKRTYEKVEIDGSIQPAENLKVGDLILVTLDVNLPNERETYLAIDDALPAIFEAVNPDFKTSETQRVNARRQSRSLYATHSEIRKDRVLFFADDVFGAGDYSLQYLARIVAPGEVTAPPAKIEAMYEPQRFGLSGTGRITAAPRPFDKGEVAVAAAPK
;
A
#
# COMPACT_ATOMS: atom_id res chain seq x y z
N VAL A 1 38.44 -27.08 -0.35
CA VAL A 1 39.30 -28.17 -0.83
C VAL A 1 39.43 -29.17 0.32
N THR A 2 39.36 -30.47 0.05
CA THR A 2 39.61 -31.56 1.02
C THR A 2 41.11 -31.66 1.34
N ASP A 3 41.43 -32.20 2.52
CA ASP A 3 42.80 -32.58 2.85
C ASP A 3 43.22 -33.83 2.10
N ALA A 4 44.47 -34.30 2.33
CA ALA A 4 45.03 -35.51 1.67
C ALA A 4 44.24 -36.79 1.95
N ASN A 5 43.39 -36.83 2.98
CA ASN A 5 42.54 -37.95 3.34
C ASN A 5 41.10 -37.78 2.84
N GLY A 6 40.82 -36.76 2.03
CA GLY A 6 39.51 -36.48 1.52
C GLY A 6 38.54 -35.82 2.54
N VAL A 7 39.04 -35.28 3.65
CA VAL A 7 38.26 -34.68 4.72
C VAL A 7 38.24 -33.16 4.59
N VAL A 8 37.04 -32.56 4.73
CA VAL A 8 36.86 -31.13 4.89
C VAL A 8 36.21 -30.84 6.26
N ARG A 9 36.69 -29.81 6.91
CA ARG A 9 36.08 -29.35 8.18
C ARG A 9 35.61 -27.89 8.01
N ALA A 10 34.35 -27.65 8.27
CA ALA A 10 33.76 -26.31 8.28
C ALA A 10 33.19 -26.02 9.66
N LYS A 11 33.30 -24.75 10.09
CA LYS A 11 32.61 -24.24 11.29
C LYS A 11 31.50 -23.34 10.83
N ALA A 12 30.30 -23.54 11.33
CA ALA A 12 29.16 -22.66 11.15
C ALA A 12 28.59 -22.31 12.53
N VAL A 13 28.13 -21.07 12.67
CA VAL A 13 27.35 -20.66 13.83
C VAL A 13 25.89 -21.01 13.53
N ALA A 14 25.27 -21.77 14.41
CA ALA A 14 23.85 -22.08 14.26
C ALA A 14 23.04 -20.80 14.43
N PRO A 15 22.04 -20.55 13.59
CA PRO A 15 21.05 -19.49 13.83
C PRO A 15 20.28 -19.74 15.12
N ASP A 16 19.61 -18.71 15.66
CA ASP A 16 18.84 -18.80 16.90
C ASP A 16 17.54 -19.62 16.76
N ASN A 17 17.23 -20.13 15.58
CA ASN A 17 16.05 -20.94 15.31
C ASN A 17 16.19 -22.32 15.93
N LEU A 18 15.22 -22.70 16.77
CA LEU A 18 15.12 -24.04 17.35
C LEU A 18 14.44 -24.98 16.36
N THR A 19 15.22 -25.67 15.54
CA THR A 19 14.72 -26.56 14.49
C THR A 19 15.77 -27.62 14.13
N THR A 20 15.37 -28.59 13.29
CA THR A 20 16.29 -29.52 12.70
C THR A 20 16.83 -28.98 11.38
N PHE A 21 18.10 -28.57 11.38
CA PHE A 21 18.79 -28.14 10.17
C PHE A 21 19.23 -29.35 9.34
N ARG A 22 19.15 -29.25 8.04
CA ARG A 22 19.71 -30.22 7.11
C ARG A 22 21.07 -29.69 6.64
N VAL A 23 22.14 -30.38 6.99
CA VAL A 23 23.47 -30.11 6.47
C VAL A 23 23.68 -30.93 5.23
N ILE A 24 23.88 -30.29 4.09
CA ILE A 24 24.11 -30.92 2.80
C ILE A 24 25.56 -30.66 2.40
N ALA A 25 26.31 -31.73 2.11
CA ALA A 25 27.64 -31.66 1.51
C ALA A 25 27.57 -32.09 0.05
N VAL A 26 28.13 -31.29 -0.85
CA VAL A 26 28.27 -31.59 -2.26
C VAL A 26 29.77 -31.60 -2.59
N VAL A 27 30.23 -32.66 -3.23
CA VAL A 27 31.63 -32.84 -3.61
C VAL A 27 31.72 -33.03 -5.12
N ALA A 28 32.69 -32.38 -5.74
CA ALA A 28 32.99 -32.53 -7.16
C ALA A 28 34.49 -32.75 -7.36
N GLU A 29 34.87 -33.74 -8.19
CA GLU A 29 36.24 -33.99 -8.63
C GLU A 29 36.24 -34.39 -10.13
N GLY A 30 36.67 -33.48 -10.98
CA GLY A 30 36.57 -33.65 -12.42
C GLY A 30 35.12 -33.87 -12.85
N ASN A 31 34.82 -35.06 -13.41
CA ASN A 31 33.47 -35.45 -13.84
C ASN A 31 32.71 -36.30 -12.79
N ARG A 32 33.22 -36.38 -11.57
CA ARG A 32 32.59 -37.16 -10.49
C ARG A 32 31.93 -36.19 -9.50
N PHE A 33 30.70 -36.51 -9.12
CA PHE A 33 29.93 -35.72 -8.18
C PHE A 33 29.38 -36.67 -7.10
N GLY A 34 29.33 -36.17 -5.89
CA GLY A 34 28.71 -36.88 -4.77
C GLY A 34 28.02 -35.88 -3.84
N SER A 35 26.96 -36.31 -3.18
CA SER A 35 26.31 -35.56 -2.14
C SER A 35 25.98 -36.45 -0.96
N GLY A 36 25.98 -35.84 0.24
CA GLY A 36 25.53 -36.48 1.48
C GLY A 36 24.82 -35.47 2.32
N GLU A 37 23.89 -35.94 3.15
CA GLU A 37 23.16 -35.07 4.08
C GLU A 37 23.10 -35.71 5.47
N THR A 38 22.99 -34.82 6.49
CA THR A 38 22.73 -35.20 7.87
C THR A 38 21.85 -34.17 8.56
N PRO A 39 20.87 -34.60 9.35
CA PRO A 39 20.11 -33.68 10.17
C PRO A 39 20.91 -33.28 11.43
N VAL A 40 20.80 -32.01 11.84
CA VAL A 40 21.33 -31.47 13.08
C VAL A 40 20.20 -30.77 13.81
N ALA A 41 19.71 -31.40 14.90
CA ALA A 41 18.67 -30.80 15.74
C ALA A 41 19.29 -29.76 16.69
N ILE A 42 18.77 -28.54 16.67
CA ILE A 42 19.08 -27.51 17.66
C ILE A 42 17.86 -27.34 18.56
N ASN A 43 18.04 -27.61 19.83
CA ASN A 43 16.96 -27.58 20.81
C ASN A 43 17.45 -27.01 22.15
N LYS A 44 16.53 -26.46 22.95
CA LYS A 44 16.78 -26.01 24.33
C LYS A 44 16.04 -26.91 25.30
N PRO A 45 16.59 -27.12 26.50
CA PRO A 45 15.93 -27.92 27.55
C PRO A 45 14.60 -27.32 28.03
N LEU A 46 14.49 -25.99 27.99
CA LEU A 46 13.27 -25.24 28.31
C LEU A 46 13.03 -24.21 27.24
N ILE A 47 11.82 -24.18 26.70
CA ILE A 47 11.46 -23.29 25.56
C ILE A 47 10.18 -22.55 25.92
N ILE A 48 10.10 -21.27 25.46
CA ILE A 48 8.90 -20.45 25.47
C ILE A 48 8.60 -19.96 24.05
N GLU A 49 7.40 -20.24 23.55
CA GLU A 49 6.93 -19.82 22.22
C GLU A 49 5.69 -18.94 22.37
N PRO A 50 5.75 -17.64 21.98
CA PRO A 50 4.58 -16.79 21.96
C PRO A 50 3.58 -17.23 20.88
N ALA A 51 2.31 -17.37 21.23
CA ALA A 51 1.20 -17.57 20.32
C ALA A 51 0.41 -16.26 20.22
N LEU A 52 0.59 -15.55 19.11
CA LEU A 52 0.05 -14.23 18.84
C LEU A 52 -0.69 -14.23 17.50
N PRO A 53 -1.75 -13.42 17.35
CA PRO A 53 -2.30 -13.15 16.02
C PRO A 53 -1.29 -12.43 15.14
N GLY A 54 -1.47 -12.48 13.81
CA GLY A 54 -0.55 -11.85 12.87
C GLY A 54 -0.52 -10.31 12.95
N PHE A 55 -1.58 -9.70 13.45
CA PHE A 55 -1.77 -8.26 13.68
C PHE A 55 -2.90 -8.05 14.69
N THR A 56 -3.08 -6.81 15.17
CA THR A 56 -4.22 -6.40 16.01
C THR A 56 -4.62 -4.97 15.69
N ASN A 57 -5.75 -4.53 16.25
CA ASN A 57 -6.17 -3.14 16.18
C ASN A 57 -6.35 -2.56 17.59
N VAL A 58 -6.23 -1.26 17.71
CA VAL A 58 -6.60 -0.55 18.95
C VAL A 58 -8.03 -0.91 19.33
N THR A 59 -8.30 -1.07 20.61
CA THR A 59 -9.56 -1.53 21.22
C THR A 59 -9.82 -3.05 21.15
N ASP A 60 -9.02 -3.82 20.43
CA ASP A 60 -9.12 -5.26 20.46
C ASP A 60 -8.71 -5.78 21.84
N GLN A 61 -9.44 -6.77 22.32
CA GLN A 61 -9.08 -7.55 23.49
C GLN A 61 -8.80 -8.99 23.06
N ILE A 62 -7.60 -9.45 23.28
CA ILE A 62 -7.14 -10.78 22.85
C ILE A 62 -6.52 -11.54 24.02
N ASP A 63 -6.69 -12.85 24.01
CA ASP A 63 -6.05 -13.72 24.97
C ASP A 63 -4.78 -14.28 24.33
N ILE A 64 -3.66 -13.56 24.54
CA ILE A 64 -2.35 -13.98 24.05
C ILE A 64 -1.83 -15.15 24.88
N ALA A 65 -1.05 -16.02 24.27
CA ALA A 65 -0.57 -17.21 24.97
C ALA A 65 0.94 -17.41 24.86
N ALA A 66 1.50 -18.07 25.87
CA ALA A 66 2.83 -18.64 25.84
C ALA A 66 2.72 -20.15 25.85
N VAL A 67 3.32 -20.82 24.86
CA VAL A 67 3.48 -22.27 24.82
C VAL A 67 4.84 -22.62 25.41
N LEU A 68 4.87 -23.51 26.40
CA LEU A 68 6.06 -23.93 27.13
C LEU A 68 6.39 -25.36 26.82
N HIS A 69 7.64 -25.68 26.56
CA HIS A 69 8.11 -27.02 26.34
C HIS A 69 9.22 -27.38 27.35
N ASN A 70 9.07 -28.47 28.07
CA ASN A 70 10.08 -28.99 29.00
C ASN A 70 10.79 -30.21 28.41
N ASN A 71 11.92 -29.97 27.77
CA ASN A 71 12.80 -31.01 27.18
C ASN A 71 13.99 -31.33 28.10
N SER A 72 13.97 -30.91 29.38
CA SER A 72 15.12 -31.07 30.32
C SER A 72 15.32 -32.48 30.84
N GLY A 73 14.36 -33.38 30.64
CA GLY A 73 14.40 -34.75 31.18
C GLY A 73 13.93 -34.88 32.63
N ALA A 74 13.58 -33.78 33.32
CA ALA A 74 13.09 -33.74 34.67
C ALA A 74 11.94 -32.74 34.84
N PRO A 75 11.02 -32.93 35.80
CA PRO A 75 9.99 -31.91 36.10
C PRO A 75 10.64 -30.60 36.55
N GLN A 76 10.06 -29.48 36.15
CA GLN A 76 10.55 -28.13 36.45
C GLN A 76 9.43 -27.31 37.11
N GLU A 77 9.76 -26.58 38.18
CA GLU A 77 8.98 -25.43 38.62
C GLU A 77 9.46 -24.25 37.85
N VAL A 78 8.58 -23.63 37.07
CA VAL A 78 8.96 -22.52 36.17
C VAL A 78 8.24 -21.23 36.54
N GLU A 79 8.93 -20.13 36.31
CA GLU A 79 8.36 -18.78 36.34
C GLU A 79 8.41 -18.18 34.97
N ILE A 80 7.26 -17.70 34.51
CA ILE A 80 7.07 -17.01 33.24
C ILE A 80 6.93 -15.52 33.54
N ALA A 81 7.63 -14.68 32.80
CA ALA A 81 7.47 -13.23 32.80
C ALA A 81 7.11 -12.75 31.40
N VAL A 82 5.99 -12.04 31.28
CA VAL A 82 5.56 -11.38 30.03
C VAL A 82 5.54 -9.90 30.26
N THR A 83 6.34 -9.17 29.47
CA THR A 83 6.46 -7.71 29.55
C THR A 83 5.86 -7.11 28.29
N LEU A 84 4.85 -6.24 28.46
CA LEU A 84 4.21 -5.47 27.41
C LEU A 84 4.83 -4.07 27.33
N ASP A 85 4.75 -3.45 26.17
CA ASP A 85 5.06 -2.03 25.97
C ASP A 85 3.77 -1.16 26.06
N GLU A 86 3.89 0.12 25.67
CA GLU A 86 2.79 1.10 25.70
C GLU A 86 1.61 0.82 24.77
N HIS A 87 1.75 -0.16 23.85
CA HIS A 87 0.70 -0.50 22.87
C HIS A 87 -0.39 -1.40 23.46
N ALA A 88 -0.17 -1.98 24.64
CA ALA A 88 -1.15 -2.85 25.28
C ALA A 88 -1.09 -2.81 26.82
N MET A 89 -2.17 -3.28 27.44
CA MET A 89 -2.26 -3.47 28.88
C MET A 89 -2.89 -4.82 29.23
N PHE A 90 -2.47 -5.43 30.34
CA PHE A 90 -3.14 -6.61 30.87
C PHE A 90 -4.54 -6.25 31.38
N VAL A 91 -5.51 -7.12 31.12
CA VAL A 91 -6.88 -7.03 31.64
C VAL A 91 -7.20 -8.26 32.50
N GLY A 92 -8.27 -8.17 33.29
CA GLY A 92 -8.68 -9.31 34.13
C GLY A 92 -9.30 -10.43 33.30
N ARG A 93 -10.09 -10.09 32.29
CA ARG A 93 -10.76 -11.01 31.35
C ARG A 93 -11.08 -10.33 30.03
N ILE A 94 -11.27 -11.10 28.98
CA ILE A 94 -11.79 -10.63 27.71
C ILE A 94 -13.23 -10.12 27.87
N GLY A 95 -13.58 -9.02 27.20
CA GLY A 95 -14.89 -8.36 27.32
C GLY A 95 -15.03 -7.46 28.55
N GLU A 96 -13.95 -7.22 29.30
CA GLU A 96 -13.96 -6.25 30.39
C GLU A 96 -14.09 -4.82 29.83
N THR A 97 -15.02 -4.03 30.39
CA THR A 97 -15.13 -2.62 29.97
C THR A 97 -13.92 -1.85 30.43
N ILE A 98 -13.09 -1.44 29.47
CA ILE A 98 -11.92 -0.63 29.75
C ILE A 98 -12.29 0.81 29.45
N ASN A 99 -12.03 1.70 30.40
CA ASN A 99 -12.18 3.15 30.19
C ASN A 99 -10.97 3.65 29.40
N THR A 100 -10.91 3.25 28.13
CA THR A 100 -9.87 3.69 27.22
C THR A 100 -10.17 5.08 26.67
N SER A 101 -9.64 6.10 27.33
CA SER A 101 -9.05 7.16 26.51
C SER A 101 -7.92 6.46 25.71
N LEU A 102 -7.83 6.66 24.39
CA LEU A 102 -6.78 6.14 23.51
C LEU A 102 -5.38 6.72 23.86
N THR A 103 -5.06 6.76 25.13
CA THR A 103 -3.79 7.22 25.67
C THR A 103 -2.94 5.98 25.93
N PRO A 104 -1.68 5.96 25.46
CA PRO A 104 -0.75 4.90 25.81
C PRO A 104 -0.80 4.62 27.32
N ALA A 105 -0.87 3.36 27.69
CA ALA A 105 -0.78 2.98 29.11
C ALA A 105 0.54 3.51 29.66
N ALA A 106 0.50 4.17 30.81
CA ALA A 106 1.70 4.71 31.42
C ALA A 106 2.57 3.53 31.93
N GLY A 107 3.55 3.11 31.13
CA GLY A 107 4.57 2.12 31.47
C GLY A 107 4.31 0.71 30.93
N ALA A 108 5.41 0.01 30.66
CA ALA A 108 5.39 -1.41 30.32
C ALA A 108 4.85 -2.24 31.50
N GLY A 109 3.76 -2.97 31.28
CA GLY A 109 3.22 -3.89 32.28
C GLY A 109 3.98 -5.21 32.25
N GLU A 110 4.32 -5.77 33.42
CA GLU A 110 4.86 -7.12 33.54
C GLU A 110 3.89 -8.01 34.31
N LYS A 111 3.69 -9.24 33.83
CA LYS A 111 2.91 -10.26 34.53
C LYS A 111 3.76 -11.48 34.71
N LEU A 112 3.75 -11.97 35.97
CA LEU A 112 4.48 -13.17 36.40
C LEU A 112 3.52 -14.29 36.68
N VAL A 113 3.81 -15.50 36.19
CA VAL A 113 3.03 -16.74 36.45
C VAL A 113 4.01 -17.84 36.81
N LYS A 114 3.66 -18.63 37.84
CA LYS A 114 4.42 -19.82 38.25
C LYS A 114 3.59 -21.08 38.05
N LEU A 115 4.22 -22.10 37.50
CA LEU A 115 3.56 -23.40 37.32
C LEU A 115 4.58 -24.54 37.39
N SER A 116 4.08 -25.75 37.65
CA SER A 116 4.84 -27.00 37.55
C SER A 116 4.72 -27.53 36.12
N LEU A 117 5.87 -27.83 35.50
CA LEU A 117 5.96 -28.31 34.12
C LEU A 117 6.60 -29.71 34.12
N PRO A 118 5.81 -30.80 33.96
CA PRO A 118 6.34 -32.15 33.92
C PRO A 118 7.38 -32.36 32.84
N SER A 119 8.24 -33.38 33.00
CA SER A 119 9.22 -33.73 31.97
C SER A 119 8.53 -34.16 30.67
N GLY A 120 8.95 -33.60 29.55
CA GLY A 120 8.37 -33.85 28.22
C GLY A 120 6.99 -33.20 28.00
N ALA A 121 6.50 -32.39 28.94
CA ALA A 121 5.21 -31.74 28.82
C ALA A 121 5.29 -30.47 27.97
N THR A 122 4.16 -30.20 27.31
CA THR A 122 3.85 -28.93 26.69
C THR A 122 2.64 -28.32 27.39
N GLU A 123 2.76 -27.10 27.89
CA GLU A 123 1.68 -26.36 28.55
C GLU A 123 1.51 -24.99 27.96
N THR A 124 0.25 -24.52 27.96
CA THR A 124 -0.10 -23.19 27.43
C THR A 124 -0.61 -22.30 28.55
N VAL A 125 -0.05 -21.09 28.63
CA VAL A 125 -0.48 -20.09 29.62
C VAL A 125 -0.98 -18.86 28.89
N SER A 126 -2.21 -18.43 29.20
CA SER A 126 -2.89 -17.31 28.57
C SER A 126 -2.77 -16.04 29.38
N PHE A 127 -2.76 -14.91 28.68
CA PHE A 127 -2.66 -13.56 29.23
C PHE A 127 -3.65 -12.65 28.51
N PRO A 128 -4.83 -12.36 29.08
CA PRO A 128 -5.76 -11.41 28.48
C PRO A 128 -5.16 -10.01 28.43
N VAL A 129 -5.17 -9.40 27.25
CA VAL A 129 -4.65 -8.05 27.00
C VAL A 129 -5.63 -7.21 26.19
N ALA A 130 -5.56 -5.90 26.36
CA ALA A 130 -6.26 -4.93 25.55
C ALA A 130 -5.28 -4.01 24.83
N MET A 131 -5.51 -3.77 23.56
CA MET A 131 -4.68 -2.90 22.73
C MET A 131 -5.04 -1.44 22.94
N THR A 132 -4.04 -0.60 23.25
CA THR A 132 -4.23 0.80 23.68
C THR A 132 -3.71 1.85 22.72
N ALA A 133 -2.68 1.52 21.92
CA ALA A 133 -2.06 2.46 20.99
C ALA A 133 -1.65 1.79 19.67
N THR A 134 -1.66 2.55 18.58
CA THR A 134 -1.19 2.08 17.27
C THR A 134 0.33 2.12 17.18
N GLY A 135 0.93 1.20 16.42
CA GLY A 135 2.36 1.15 16.18
C GLY A 135 2.89 -0.27 16.02
N GLU A 136 4.18 -0.46 16.21
CA GLU A 136 4.82 -1.77 16.29
C GLU A 136 5.01 -2.15 17.76
N ALA A 137 4.17 -3.05 18.26
CA ALA A 137 4.30 -3.58 19.62
C ALA A 137 5.52 -4.50 19.72
N LYS A 138 6.26 -4.37 20.84
CA LYS A 138 7.48 -5.13 21.13
C LYS A 138 7.38 -5.74 22.54
N TRP A 139 7.08 -7.02 22.61
CA TRP A 139 6.88 -7.70 23.89
C TRP A 139 7.98 -8.70 24.15
N THR A 140 8.34 -8.82 25.44
CA THR A 140 9.35 -9.78 25.91
C THR A 140 8.72 -10.90 26.68
N TRP A 141 9.08 -12.13 26.32
CA TRP A 141 8.64 -13.38 26.91
C TRP A 141 9.82 -14.08 27.53
N LYS A 142 9.75 -14.42 28.81
CA LYS A 142 10.82 -15.11 29.51
C LYS A 142 10.25 -16.30 30.28
N VAL A 143 10.99 -17.38 30.28
CA VAL A 143 10.77 -18.52 31.17
C VAL A 143 12.07 -18.86 31.87
N ARG A 144 12.02 -19.14 33.15
CA ARG A 144 13.14 -19.68 33.95
C ARG A 144 12.69 -20.81 34.86
N SER A 145 13.53 -21.83 35.04
CA SER A 145 13.33 -22.82 36.07
C SER A 145 13.69 -22.24 37.44
N LEU A 146 12.86 -22.53 38.44
CA LEU A 146 13.12 -22.23 39.84
C LEU A 146 13.99 -23.32 40.51
N ASN A 147 14.06 -24.48 39.87
CA ASN A 147 14.88 -25.62 40.36
C ASN A 147 16.33 -25.53 39.86
N ASP A 148 16.52 -25.07 38.62
CA ASP A 148 17.84 -24.88 38.00
C ASP A 148 17.89 -23.55 37.24
N GLY A 149 18.51 -22.56 37.82
CA GLY A 149 18.60 -21.20 37.22
C GLY A 149 19.33 -21.12 35.88
N LYS A 150 19.99 -22.19 35.41
CA LYS A 150 20.59 -22.28 34.08
C LYS A 150 19.55 -22.59 33.00
N LEU A 151 18.44 -23.24 33.36
CA LEU A 151 17.36 -23.53 32.43
C LEU A 151 16.47 -22.28 32.25
N ARG A 152 16.64 -21.62 31.17
CA ARG A 152 15.92 -20.39 30.83
C ARG A 152 15.83 -20.18 29.32
N ASP A 153 14.79 -19.48 28.91
CA ASP A 153 14.62 -19.00 27.53
C ASP A 153 14.00 -17.60 27.52
N SER A 154 14.26 -16.87 26.46
CA SER A 154 13.70 -15.51 26.26
C SER A 154 13.51 -15.25 24.78
N VAL A 155 12.33 -14.70 24.43
CA VAL A 155 11.93 -14.35 23.06
C VAL A 155 11.39 -12.93 23.06
N GLU A 156 11.74 -12.14 22.05
CA GLU A 156 11.09 -10.88 21.74
C GLU A 156 10.15 -11.08 20.55
N SER A 157 8.90 -10.66 20.69
CA SER A 157 7.91 -10.66 19.60
C SER A 157 7.63 -9.23 19.15
N LYS A 158 7.44 -9.06 17.84
CA LYS A 158 7.07 -7.79 17.21
C LYS A 158 5.86 -8.01 16.31
N PHE A 159 4.88 -7.14 16.42
CA PHE A 159 3.70 -7.19 15.54
C PHE A 159 3.01 -5.83 15.43
N ALA A 160 2.26 -5.65 14.35
CA ALA A 160 1.58 -4.40 14.06
C ALA A 160 0.29 -4.25 14.89
N VAL A 161 0.09 -3.07 15.46
CA VAL A 161 -1.18 -2.63 16.03
C VAL A 161 -1.74 -1.52 15.14
N GLY A 162 -2.80 -1.84 14.41
CA GLY A 162 -3.49 -0.94 13.50
C GLY A 162 -4.59 -0.11 14.18
N TYR A 163 -5.28 0.65 13.37
CA TYR A 163 -6.53 1.31 13.72
C TYR A 163 -7.67 0.70 12.88
N PRO A 164 -8.77 0.25 13.49
CA PRO A 164 -9.77 -0.54 12.79
C PRO A 164 -10.64 0.26 11.81
N LEU A 165 -10.53 1.59 11.84
CA LEU A 165 -11.30 2.48 10.97
C LEU A 165 -10.38 3.22 10.00
N PRO A 166 -10.86 3.59 8.81
CA PRO A 166 -10.13 4.46 7.92
C PRO A 166 -9.77 5.77 8.59
N LEU A 167 -8.54 6.26 8.39
CA LEU A 167 -8.15 7.61 8.75
C LEU A 167 -8.91 8.57 7.85
N LEU A 168 -9.68 9.47 8.45
CA LEU A 168 -10.31 10.56 7.71
C LEU A 168 -9.25 11.63 7.49
N ARG A 169 -9.04 11.99 6.23
CA ARG A 169 -8.08 13.03 5.84
C ARG A 169 -8.72 13.97 4.83
N GLU A 170 -8.42 15.24 4.98
CA GLU A 170 -8.76 16.28 4.00
C GLU A 170 -7.56 17.22 3.87
N THR A 171 -7.28 17.63 2.64
CA THR A 171 -6.15 18.50 2.34
C THR A 171 -6.65 19.71 1.57
N HIS A 172 -6.19 20.90 1.98
CA HIS A 172 -6.51 22.17 1.33
C HIS A 172 -5.24 22.94 1.05
N THR A 173 -5.15 23.53 -0.13
CA THR A 173 -4.06 24.43 -0.46
C THR A 173 -4.57 25.87 -0.51
N VAL A 174 -3.83 26.77 0.12
CA VAL A 174 -4.12 28.20 0.16
C VAL A 174 -2.90 28.96 -0.32
N ALA A 175 -3.10 29.85 -1.29
CA ALA A 175 -2.06 30.80 -1.72
C ALA A 175 -2.17 32.09 -0.91
N LEU A 176 -1.08 32.47 -0.26
CA LEU A 176 -0.94 33.69 0.54
C LEU A 176 -0.05 34.66 -0.21
N ARG A 177 -0.50 35.90 -0.33
CA ARG A 177 0.28 37.00 -0.88
C ARG A 177 0.96 37.76 0.23
N ASP A 178 1.93 38.60 -0.09
CA ASP A 178 2.59 39.47 0.87
C ASP A 178 1.59 40.24 1.73
N GLY A 179 1.84 40.26 3.05
CA GLY A 179 0.95 40.89 4.05
C GLY A 179 -0.41 40.23 4.24
N SER A 180 -0.63 39.04 3.69
CA SER A 180 -1.89 38.30 3.93
C SER A 180 -2.06 37.92 5.40
N ASP A 181 -3.27 38.15 5.93
CA ASP A 181 -3.72 37.69 7.24
C ASP A 181 -4.99 36.86 7.05
N LEU A 182 -4.85 35.55 7.13
CA LEU A 182 -5.97 34.62 7.03
C LEU A 182 -6.37 34.17 8.43
N GLY A 183 -7.42 34.81 8.99
CA GLY A 183 -7.86 34.61 10.36
C GLY A 183 -8.38 33.19 10.68
N ASP A 184 -8.90 32.46 9.70
CA ASP A 184 -9.31 31.06 9.83
C ASP A 184 -9.17 30.31 8.50
N ALA A 185 -8.09 29.59 8.33
CA ALA A 185 -7.83 28.74 7.16
C ALA A 185 -8.69 27.47 7.14
N LEU A 186 -9.33 27.12 8.27
CA LEU A 186 -10.18 25.93 8.40
C LEU A 186 -11.68 26.24 8.22
N ALA A 187 -12.05 27.45 7.84
CA ALA A 187 -13.45 27.88 7.77
C ALA A 187 -14.32 27.05 6.81
N LYS A 188 -13.72 26.46 5.78
CA LYS A 188 -14.40 25.64 4.74
C LYS A 188 -14.31 24.14 4.99
N ILE A 189 -13.60 23.70 6.01
CA ILE A 189 -13.37 22.28 6.31
C ILE A 189 -14.55 21.70 7.07
N ASP A 190 -14.86 20.44 6.78
CA ASP A 190 -15.86 19.70 7.55
C ASP A 190 -15.44 19.64 9.02
N ARG A 191 -16.24 20.25 9.90
CA ARG A 191 -15.93 20.35 11.33
C ARG A 191 -15.78 18.99 12.02
N ARG A 192 -16.39 17.93 11.49
CA ARG A 192 -16.21 16.56 12.00
C ARG A 192 -14.76 16.08 11.92
N LEU A 193 -13.97 16.62 10.98
CA LEU A 193 -12.53 16.32 10.86
C LEU A 193 -11.68 16.95 11.97
N LEU A 194 -12.22 17.93 12.70
CA LEU A 194 -11.56 18.59 13.82
C LEU A 194 -11.96 18.01 15.17
N GLU A 195 -12.73 16.92 15.17
CA GLU A 195 -13.18 16.21 16.37
C GLU A 195 -12.38 14.90 16.52
N GLY A 196 -12.26 14.43 17.78
CA GLY A 196 -11.59 13.16 18.07
C GLY A 196 -10.10 13.33 18.35
N ASP A 197 -9.30 12.35 17.94
CA ASP A 197 -7.84 12.34 18.05
C ASP A 197 -7.23 12.58 16.67
N GLY A 198 -6.65 13.75 16.49
CA GLY A 198 -6.18 14.14 15.16
C GLY A 198 -5.05 15.17 15.17
N SER A 199 -4.70 15.60 13.96
CA SER A 199 -3.68 16.63 13.74
C SER A 199 -4.04 17.55 12.58
N VAL A 200 -3.58 18.78 12.68
CA VAL A 200 -3.48 19.73 11.57
C VAL A 200 -2.01 19.89 11.25
N GLU A 201 -1.63 19.48 10.06
CA GLU A 201 -0.29 19.69 9.52
C GLU A 201 -0.33 20.83 8.52
N VAL A 202 0.50 21.83 8.74
CA VAL A 202 0.68 22.97 7.86
C VAL A 202 2.03 22.87 7.19
N THR A 203 2.07 22.63 5.90
CA THR A 203 3.30 22.67 5.10
C THR A 203 3.29 23.93 4.25
N LEU A 204 4.30 24.76 4.40
CA LEU A 204 4.47 26.01 3.69
C LEU A 204 5.56 25.88 2.65
N SER A 205 5.38 26.51 1.50
CA SER A 205 6.42 26.65 0.47
C SER A 205 6.33 28.01 -0.22
N ASN A 206 7.47 28.51 -0.65
CA ASN A 206 7.53 29.63 -1.58
C ASN A 206 7.40 29.16 -3.05
N SER A 207 7.28 27.87 -3.29
CA SER A 207 7.02 27.27 -4.61
C SER A 207 5.60 26.68 -4.66
N ARG A 208 4.87 26.97 -5.72
CA ARG A 208 3.54 26.37 -5.94
C ARG A 208 3.56 24.86 -6.20
N LEU A 209 4.75 24.26 -6.39
CA LEU A 209 4.89 22.79 -6.50
C LEU A 209 4.38 22.06 -5.27
N ILE A 210 4.31 22.71 -4.11
CA ILE A 210 3.68 22.15 -2.89
C ILE A 210 2.21 21.79 -3.11
N GLU A 211 1.54 22.40 -4.07
CA GLU A 211 0.15 22.08 -4.41
C GLU A 211 -0.03 20.65 -4.94
N ALA A 212 1.06 19.98 -5.32
CA ALA A 212 1.06 18.59 -5.76
C ALA A 212 1.10 17.56 -4.60
N VAL A 213 1.28 18.02 -3.35
CA VAL A 213 1.50 17.12 -2.20
C VAL A 213 0.35 16.14 -1.97
N GLU A 214 -0.88 16.56 -2.19
CA GLU A 214 -2.05 15.69 -2.00
C GLU A 214 -2.07 14.53 -3.01
N GLY A 215 -1.81 14.81 -4.28
CA GLY A 215 -1.68 13.78 -5.31
C GLY A 215 -0.51 12.83 -5.03
N LEU A 216 0.61 13.37 -4.53
CA LEU A 216 1.75 12.57 -4.10
C LEU A 216 1.37 11.65 -2.94
N ASP A 217 0.77 12.19 -1.87
CA ASP A 217 0.38 11.42 -0.68
C ASP A 217 -0.59 10.29 -1.03
N TYR A 218 -1.54 10.55 -1.94
CA TYR A 218 -2.44 9.54 -2.47
C TYR A 218 -1.67 8.40 -3.17
N LEU A 219 -0.70 8.72 -4.03
CA LEU A 219 0.10 7.70 -4.73
C LEU A 219 0.96 6.86 -3.79
N LEU A 220 1.60 7.48 -2.80
CA LEU A 220 2.50 6.79 -1.88
C LEU A 220 1.77 5.87 -0.90
N LYS A 221 0.49 6.12 -0.64
CA LYS A 221 -0.35 5.36 0.31
C LYS A 221 -1.33 4.43 -0.37
N TYR A 222 -1.39 4.44 -1.72
CA TYR A 222 -2.33 3.59 -2.45
C TYR A 222 -1.99 2.10 -2.24
N PRO A 223 -2.94 1.29 -1.75
CA PRO A 223 -2.61 -0.03 -1.19
C PRO A 223 -2.48 -1.15 -2.22
N TYR A 224 -2.91 -0.92 -3.47
CA TYR A 224 -2.96 -1.93 -4.51
C TYR A 224 -1.76 -1.82 -5.46
N GLY A 225 -1.48 -2.87 -6.25
CA GLY A 225 -0.25 -2.93 -7.04
C GLY A 225 -0.39 -3.69 -8.36
N CYS A 226 -1.35 -3.28 -9.24
CA CYS A 226 -1.34 -3.67 -10.65
C CYS A 226 -0.20 -2.96 -11.41
N VAL A 227 -0.03 -3.24 -12.70
CA VAL A 227 1.00 -2.60 -13.53
C VAL A 227 0.91 -1.07 -13.51
N GLU A 228 -0.31 -0.52 -13.58
CA GLU A 228 -0.54 0.93 -13.53
C GLU A 228 -0.16 1.51 -12.18
N GLN A 229 -0.72 0.98 -11.10
CA GLN A 229 -0.53 1.50 -9.75
C GLN A 229 0.91 1.39 -9.27
N THR A 230 1.58 0.29 -9.63
CA THR A 230 3.02 0.12 -9.37
C THR A 230 3.84 1.17 -10.13
N THR A 231 3.50 1.43 -11.40
CA THR A 231 4.13 2.48 -12.18
C THR A 231 3.89 3.85 -11.56
N SER A 232 2.63 4.18 -11.27
CA SER A 232 2.22 5.47 -10.71
C SER A 232 2.84 5.75 -9.33
N SER A 233 2.97 4.74 -8.47
CA SER A 233 3.62 4.89 -7.16
C SER A 233 5.15 4.96 -7.25
N THR A 234 5.76 4.47 -8.34
CA THR A 234 7.21 4.55 -8.58
C THR A 234 7.61 5.92 -9.16
N ILE A 235 6.77 6.53 -9.99
CA ILE A 235 7.02 7.81 -10.67
C ILE A 235 7.42 8.96 -9.73
N PRO A 236 6.80 9.19 -8.55
CA PRO A 236 7.22 10.26 -7.66
C PRO A 236 8.69 10.19 -7.26
N TRP A 237 9.22 9.00 -7.07
CA TRP A 237 10.62 8.76 -6.73
C TRP A 237 11.59 9.01 -7.89
N LEU A 238 11.06 8.90 -9.13
CA LEU A 238 11.76 9.24 -10.38
C LEU A 238 11.61 10.73 -10.72
N SER A 239 10.88 11.50 -9.91
CA SER A 239 10.69 12.92 -10.12
C SER A 239 11.98 13.71 -9.90
N THR A 240 12.02 14.91 -10.42
CA THR A 240 13.20 15.77 -10.39
C THR A 240 13.57 16.20 -8.97
N GLN A 241 14.83 16.60 -8.79
CA GLN A 241 15.33 17.17 -7.53
C GLN A 241 14.51 18.37 -7.03
N GLN A 242 13.86 19.11 -7.94
CA GLN A 242 13.04 20.27 -7.58
C GLN A 242 11.79 19.87 -6.79
N LEU A 243 11.10 18.80 -7.20
CA LEU A 243 9.99 18.25 -6.42
C LEU A 243 10.47 17.74 -5.06
N ARG A 244 11.60 17.07 -4.99
CA ARG A 244 12.17 16.56 -3.71
C ARG A 244 12.47 17.68 -2.72
N LYS A 245 12.87 18.87 -3.18
CA LYS A 245 13.12 20.03 -2.31
C LYS A 245 11.83 20.62 -1.72
N VAL A 246 10.72 20.44 -2.39
CA VAL A 246 9.44 21.09 -2.06
C VAL A 246 8.43 20.12 -1.44
N LEU A 247 8.58 18.82 -1.69
CA LEU A 247 7.70 17.77 -1.16
C LEU A 247 8.44 16.96 -0.09
N PRO A 248 8.18 17.23 1.21
CA PRO A 248 8.91 16.59 2.32
C PRO A 248 8.84 15.07 2.31
N GLU A 249 7.74 14.49 1.81
CA GLU A 249 7.53 13.06 1.70
C GLU A 249 8.57 12.37 0.80
N LEU A 250 9.16 13.11 -0.15
CA LEU A 250 10.23 12.64 -1.03
C LEU A 250 11.64 12.89 -0.49
N GLY A 251 11.77 13.50 0.70
CA GLY A 251 13.03 13.87 1.34
C GLY A 251 13.84 12.71 1.92
N LYS A 252 13.98 11.61 1.14
CA LYS A 252 14.79 10.43 1.50
C LYS A 252 16.20 10.52 0.93
N SER A 253 17.13 9.73 1.49
CA SER A 253 18.48 9.61 0.94
C SER A 253 18.45 9.01 -0.48
N GLU A 254 19.49 9.28 -1.28
CA GLU A 254 19.59 8.72 -2.64
C GLU A 254 19.59 7.19 -2.64
N GLU A 255 20.19 6.57 -1.63
CA GLU A 255 20.22 5.11 -1.47
C GLU A 255 18.82 4.55 -1.18
N GLU A 256 18.07 5.19 -0.29
CA GLU A 256 16.68 4.81 0.01
C GLU A 256 15.79 4.97 -1.22
N VAL A 257 15.93 6.07 -1.96
CA VAL A 257 15.19 6.33 -3.20
C VAL A 257 15.51 5.26 -4.25
N ALA A 258 16.80 4.96 -4.48
CA ALA A 258 17.21 3.93 -5.42
C ALA A 258 16.64 2.55 -5.03
N ALA A 259 16.63 2.22 -3.73
CA ALA A 259 16.04 0.98 -3.23
C ALA A 259 14.52 0.91 -3.46
N ILE A 260 13.80 2.02 -3.27
CA ILE A 260 12.35 2.09 -3.52
C ILE A 260 12.06 1.93 -5.01
N ILE A 261 12.77 2.65 -5.87
CA ILE A 261 12.64 2.51 -7.33
C ILE A 261 12.95 1.07 -7.76
N GLY A 262 14.02 0.48 -7.25
CA GLY A 262 14.40 -0.91 -7.54
C GLY A 262 13.31 -1.91 -7.17
N LYS A 263 12.62 -1.73 -6.05
CA LYS A 263 11.45 -2.54 -5.66
C LYS A 263 10.29 -2.36 -6.64
N GLY A 264 9.99 -1.12 -7.04
CA GLY A 264 8.95 -0.82 -8.04
C GLY A 264 9.25 -1.51 -9.37
N VAL A 265 10.47 -1.38 -9.90
CA VAL A 265 10.92 -2.02 -11.13
C VAL A 265 10.85 -3.55 -11.02
N THR A 266 11.29 -4.13 -9.90
CA THR A 266 11.19 -5.58 -9.66
C THR A 266 9.73 -6.04 -9.69
N ARG A 267 8.84 -5.30 -9.07
CA ARG A 267 7.40 -5.61 -9.08
C ARG A 267 6.83 -5.52 -10.49
N LEU A 268 7.19 -4.51 -11.30
CA LEU A 268 6.77 -4.40 -12.70
C LEU A 268 7.22 -5.62 -13.51
N PHE A 269 8.48 -6.02 -13.43
CA PHE A 269 8.97 -7.18 -14.16
C PHE A 269 8.43 -8.51 -13.63
N SER A 270 7.86 -8.59 -12.44
CA SER A 270 7.10 -9.77 -12.00
C SER A 270 5.80 -9.99 -12.78
N MET A 271 5.35 -8.99 -13.55
CA MET A 271 4.19 -9.06 -14.45
C MET A 271 4.59 -9.31 -15.91
N GLN A 272 5.89 -9.47 -16.21
CA GLN A 272 6.34 -9.66 -17.59
C GLN A 272 5.89 -11.00 -18.15
N THR A 273 5.35 -10.96 -19.36
CA THR A 273 4.85 -12.12 -20.10
C THR A 273 5.88 -12.66 -21.08
N GLY A 274 5.59 -13.79 -21.69
CA GLY A 274 6.53 -14.45 -22.59
C GLY A 274 6.86 -13.70 -23.89
N ASP A 275 6.05 -12.72 -24.28
CA ASP A 275 6.27 -11.84 -25.44
C ASP A 275 7.07 -10.56 -25.10
N GLY A 276 7.44 -10.38 -23.83
CA GLY A 276 8.22 -9.23 -23.33
C GLY A 276 7.38 -8.06 -22.83
N GLY A 277 6.08 -8.02 -23.12
CA GLY A 277 5.15 -7.03 -22.54
C GLY A 277 4.84 -7.32 -21.08
N LEU A 278 3.96 -6.54 -20.48
CA LEU A 278 3.51 -6.71 -19.10
C LEU A 278 2.02 -7.02 -19.05
N ALA A 279 1.65 -8.02 -18.26
CA ALA A 279 0.27 -8.27 -17.89
C ALA A 279 -0.24 -7.20 -16.89
N TYR A 280 -1.55 -7.10 -16.74
CA TYR A 280 -2.14 -6.14 -15.80
C TYR A 280 -1.84 -6.50 -14.33
N TRP A 281 -1.85 -7.79 -14.00
CA TRP A 281 -1.55 -8.34 -12.68
C TRP A 281 -0.43 -9.37 -12.74
N PRO A 282 0.29 -9.60 -11.62
CA PRO A 282 1.27 -10.71 -11.55
C PRO A 282 0.61 -12.05 -11.83
N GLY A 283 1.33 -12.88 -12.62
CA GLY A 283 0.83 -14.19 -13.03
C GLY A 283 -0.15 -14.16 -14.21
N GLY A 284 -0.49 -12.99 -14.75
CA GLY A 284 -1.23 -12.86 -16.00
C GLY A 284 -0.42 -13.35 -17.18
N THR A 285 -1.11 -13.85 -18.22
CA THR A 285 -0.48 -14.44 -19.42
C THR A 285 -0.57 -13.57 -20.67
N GLU A 286 -1.39 -12.52 -20.63
CA GLU A 286 -1.63 -11.61 -21.75
C GLU A 286 -1.05 -10.23 -21.45
N SER A 287 -0.26 -9.72 -22.39
CA SER A 287 0.33 -8.38 -22.30
C SER A 287 -0.71 -7.29 -22.57
N VAL A 288 -0.66 -6.23 -21.78
CA VAL A 288 -1.45 -5.02 -21.99
C VAL A 288 -0.55 -3.92 -22.54
N LEU A 289 -0.76 -3.53 -23.81
CA LEU A 289 0.11 -2.57 -24.51
C LEU A 289 0.21 -1.23 -23.73
N TRP A 290 -0.92 -0.69 -23.29
CA TRP A 290 -0.95 0.54 -22.54
C TRP A 290 -0.16 0.44 -21.22
N GLY A 291 -0.39 -0.64 -20.44
CA GLY A 291 0.32 -0.87 -19.17
C GLY A 291 1.83 -1.08 -19.39
N SER A 292 2.20 -1.83 -20.44
CA SER A 292 3.60 -2.05 -20.83
C SER A 292 4.30 -0.74 -21.22
N ALA A 293 3.64 0.10 -22.04
CA ALA A 293 4.19 1.38 -22.47
C ALA A 293 4.33 2.36 -21.29
N TYR A 294 3.35 2.40 -20.39
CA TYR A 294 3.39 3.25 -19.21
C TYR A 294 4.50 2.81 -18.23
N ALA A 295 4.61 1.52 -17.96
CA ALA A 295 5.74 0.97 -17.20
C ALA A 295 7.09 1.26 -17.87
N GLY A 296 7.13 1.19 -19.21
CA GLY A 296 8.30 1.55 -20.00
C GLY A 296 8.78 2.98 -19.74
N VAL A 297 7.86 3.95 -19.57
CA VAL A 297 8.23 5.32 -19.18
C VAL A 297 8.99 5.33 -17.84
N ALA A 298 8.46 4.65 -16.82
CA ALA A 298 9.11 4.59 -15.51
C ALA A 298 10.46 3.84 -15.55
N VAL A 299 10.53 2.74 -16.28
CA VAL A 299 11.78 1.96 -16.45
C VAL A 299 12.85 2.81 -17.17
N ALA A 300 12.49 3.53 -18.24
CA ALA A 300 13.40 4.43 -18.95
C ALA A 300 13.90 5.57 -18.04
N MET A 301 13.00 6.17 -17.23
CA MET A 301 13.38 7.19 -16.24
C MET A 301 14.34 6.64 -15.20
N ALA A 302 14.13 5.39 -14.72
CA ALA A 302 15.02 4.73 -13.75
C ALA A 302 16.42 4.52 -14.35
N VAL A 303 16.51 4.06 -15.59
CA VAL A 303 17.77 3.91 -16.32
C VAL A 303 18.50 5.24 -16.46
N LYS A 304 17.78 6.32 -16.83
CA LYS A 304 18.37 7.68 -16.95
C LYS A 304 18.92 8.19 -15.61
N GLN A 305 18.35 7.77 -14.48
CA GLN A 305 18.85 8.11 -13.14
C GLN A 305 19.95 7.19 -12.62
N GLY A 306 20.39 6.21 -13.42
CA GLY A 306 21.44 5.27 -13.03
C GLY A 306 21.00 4.20 -12.03
N VAL A 307 19.70 4.01 -11.81
CA VAL A 307 19.18 2.92 -10.98
C VAL A 307 19.40 1.59 -11.70
N PRO A 308 19.96 0.56 -11.03
CA PRO A 308 20.14 -0.74 -11.65
C PRO A 308 18.81 -1.37 -12.08
N VAL A 309 18.69 -1.70 -13.36
CA VAL A 309 17.52 -2.34 -13.97
C VAL A 309 17.93 -3.64 -14.63
N PRO A 310 17.15 -4.75 -14.54
CA PRO A 310 17.46 -6.01 -15.20
C PRO A 310 17.51 -5.85 -16.72
N LYS A 311 18.68 -6.05 -17.33
CA LYS A 311 18.94 -5.74 -18.74
C LYS A 311 18.12 -6.59 -19.72
N GLU A 312 18.05 -7.90 -19.48
CA GLU A 312 17.33 -8.83 -20.35
C GLU A 312 15.84 -8.54 -20.38
N GLN A 313 15.25 -8.30 -19.21
CA GLN A 313 13.82 -7.98 -19.08
C GLN A 313 13.49 -6.61 -19.68
N SER A 314 14.36 -5.62 -19.48
CA SER A 314 14.19 -4.29 -20.11
C SER A 314 14.28 -4.39 -21.62
N GLN A 315 15.24 -5.16 -22.15
CA GLN A 315 15.37 -5.33 -23.61
C GLN A 315 14.12 -6.00 -24.19
N ALA A 316 13.62 -7.06 -23.55
CA ALA A 316 12.38 -7.72 -23.97
C ALA A 316 11.18 -6.76 -23.99
N LEU A 317 11.09 -5.85 -23.01
CA LEU A 317 10.06 -4.81 -22.99
C LEU A 317 10.21 -3.82 -24.17
N TRP A 318 11.42 -3.39 -24.47
CA TRP A 318 11.68 -2.50 -25.60
C TRP A 318 11.37 -3.17 -26.94
N ASP A 319 11.75 -4.44 -27.11
CA ASP A 319 11.46 -5.22 -28.30
C ASP A 319 9.95 -5.40 -28.51
N TYR A 320 9.22 -5.67 -27.42
CA TYR A 320 7.75 -5.73 -27.44
C TYR A 320 7.14 -4.39 -27.88
N LEU A 321 7.53 -3.26 -27.27
CA LEU A 321 7.00 -1.94 -27.61
C LEU A 321 7.31 -1.55 -29.06
N SER A 322 8.54 -1.80 -29.55
CA SER A 322 8.91 -1.56 -30.93
C SER A 322 8.08 -2.40 -31.91
N LEU A 323 7.80 -3.67 -31.54
CA LEU A 323 6.94 -4.54 -32.34
C LEU A 323 5.52 -3.98 -32.48
N GLN A 324 4.97 -3.38 -31.41
CA GLN A 324 3.63 -2.81 -31.43
C GLN A 324 3.50 -1.58 -32.35
N LEU A 325 4.61 -0.92 -32.67
CA LEU A 325 4.60 0.21 -33.60
C LEU A 325 4.48 -0.23 -35.07
N ARG A 326 4.87 -1.46 -35.41
CA ARG A 326 4.91 -1.94 -36.81
C ARG A 326 3.54 -1.91 -37.50
N GLY A 327 2.44 -2.10 -36.77
CA GLY A 327 1.08 -2.03 -37.29
C GLY A 327 0.45 -0.64 -37.26
N ALA A 328 1.17 0.44 -36.88
CA ALA A 328 0.59 1.76 -36.64
C ALA A 328 -0.09 2.37 -37.90
N ALA A 329 0.41 2.07 -39.10
CA ALA A 329 -0.15 2.58 -40.35
C ALA A 329 -1.59 2.13 -40.60
N GLU A 330 -1.93 0.92 -40.20
CA GLU A 330 -3.24 0.29 -40.42
C GLU A 330 -4.28 0.64 -39.35
N VAL A 331 -3.82 1.18 -38.20
CA VAL A 331 -4.68 1.54 -37.07
C VAL A 331 -5.29 2.93 -37.28
N ASN A 332 -6.60 3.03 -37.05
CA ASN A 332 -7.34 4.29 -37.08
C ASN A 332 -8.17 4.55 -35.80
N ASP A 333 -8.21 3.59 -34.89
CA ASP A 333 -8.84 3.77 -33.59
C ASP A 333 -8.01 4.75 -32.74
N PRO A 334 -8.61 5.85 -32.25
CA PRO A 334 -7.88 6.86 -31.46
C PRO A 334 -7.25 6.32 -30.18
N TYR A 335 -7.90 5.33 -29.53
CA TYR A 335 -7.40 4.72 -28.30
C TYR A 335 -6.16 3.86 -28.57
N GLU A 336 -6.22 3.02 -29.58
CA GLU A 336 -5.07 2.22 -29.99
C GLU A 336 -3.89 3.08 -30.46
N LEU A 337 -4.16 4.18 -31.16
CA LEU A 337 -3.14 5.15 -31.57
C LEU A 337 -2.52 5.85 -30.36
N SER A 338 -3.31 6.17 -29.32
CA SER A 338 -2.81 6.78 -28.09
C SER A 338 -1.82 5.85 -27.36
N GLN A 339 -2.13 4.55 -27.29
CA GLN A 339 -1.20 3.57 -26.71
C GLN A 339 0.12 3.49 -27.49
N ARG A 340 0.08 3.57 -28.81
CA ARG A 340 1.29 3.58 -29.66
C ARG A 340 2.10 4.87 -29.51
N CYS A 341 1.44 6.01 -29.34
CA CYS A 341 2.13 7.26 -29.03
C CYS A 341 2.85 7.18 -27.65
N LEU A 342 2.22 6.54 -26.65
CA LEU A 342 2.84 6.30 -25.35
C LEU A 342 4.03 5.35 -25.48
N ALA A 343 3.93 4.27 -26.28
CA ALA A 343 5.03 3.36 -26.56
C ALA A 343 6.19 4.07 -27.28
N ALA A 344 5.91 4.92 -28.27
CA ALA A 344 6.92 5.71 -28.94
C ALA A 344 7.66 6.67 -27.98
N TYR A 345 6.94 7.27 -27.04
CA TYR A 345 7.54 8.12 -26.00
C TYR A 345 8.42 7.32 -25.04
N ALA A 346 7.95 6.16 -24.58
CA ALA A 346 8.74 5.28 -23.70
C ALA A 346 10.05 4.82 -24.36
N LEU A 347 10.00 4.43 -25.64
CA LEU A 347 11.17 4.05 -26.44
C LEU A 347 12.14 5.22 -26.62
N ALA A 348 11.64 6.40 -26.98
CA ALA A 348 12.47 7.60 -27.11
C ALA A 348 13.17 7.96 -25.79
N LEU A 349 12.47 7.87 -24.65
CA LEU A 349 13.06 8.01 -23.32
C LEU A 349 14.16 6.99 -23.03
N ALA A 350 14.00 5.76 -23.51
CA ALA A 350 15.01 4.71 -23.40
C ALA A 350 16.19 4.87 -24.39
N GLY A 351 16.17 5.90 -25.25
CA GLY A 351 17.18 6.15 -26.28
C GLY A 351 17.02 5.30 -27.54
N ILE A 352 15.85 4.67 -27.71
CA ILE A 352 15.49 3.87 -28.88
C ILE A 352 14.64 4.72 -29.82
N ASN A 353 15.26 5.18 -30.90
CA ASN A 353 14.67 6.17 -31.80
C ASN A 353 13.92 5.52 -32.97
N GLU A 354 12.61 5.41 -32.84
CA GLU A 354 11.70 4.85 -33.86
C GLU A 354 11.13 5.95 -34.79
N ASN A 355 12.01 6.78 -35.35
CA ASN A 355 11.67 7.98 -36.11
C ASN A 355 10.72 7.72 -37.29
N ALA A 356 10.84 6.56 -37.97
CA ALA A 356 9.92 6.19 -39.06
C ALA A 356 8.46 6.05 -38.57
N TYR A 357 8.28 5.53 -37.39
CA TYR A 357 6.94 5.37 -36.80
C TYR A 357 6.41 6.70 -36.22
N HIS A 358 7.30 7.60 -35.79
CA HIS A 358 6.88 8.98 -35.43
C HIS A 358 6.23 9.67 -36.65
N GLU A 359 6.77 9.48 -37.87
CA GLU A 359 6.18 10.00 -39.08
C GLU A 359 4.81 9.38 -39.38
N VAL A 360 4.71 8.08 -39.31
CA VAL A 360 3.44 7.36 -39.54
C VAL A 360 2.35 7.84 -38.55
N LEU A 361 2.70 8.03 -37.29
CA LEU A 361 1.77 8.54 -36.26
C LEU A 361 1.44 10.02 -36.51
N PHE A 362 2.39 10.82 -36.97
CA PHE A 362 2.17 12.23 -37.33
C PHE A 362 1.20 12.40 -38.51
N GLU A 363 1.28 11.56 -39.52
CA GLU A 363 0.31 11.55 -40.62
C GLU A 363 -1.13 11.37 -40.13
N LYS A 364 -1.30 10.65 -39.01
CA LYS A 364 -2.60 10.44 -38.36
C LYS A 364 -3.00 11.50 -37.32
N GLN A 365 -2.28 12.62 -37.22
CA GLN A 365 -2.48 13.68 -36.22
C GLN A 365 -3.93 14.18 -36.07
N LYS A 366 -4.75 14.09 -37.14
CA LYS A 366 -6.15 14.54 -37.12
C LYS A 366 -7.10 13.64 -36.37
N VAL A 367 -6.70 12.35 -36.14
CA VAL A 367 -7.46 11.38 -35.40
C VAL A 367 -6.86 11.09 -34.02
N LEU A 368 -5.64 11.62 -33.76
CA LEU A 368 -5.02 11.50 -32.43
C LEU A 368 -5.81 12.29 -31.38
N THR A 369 -5.95 11.71 -30.20
CA THR A 369 -6.44 12.40 -29.00
C THR A 369 -5.44 13.49 -28.56
N SER A 370 -5.86 14.41 -27.68
CA SER A 370 -5.01 15.51 -27.24
C SER A 370 -3.75 15.03 -26.52
N GLU A 371 -3.87 14.03 -25.64
CA GLU A 371 -2.74 13.43 -24.96
C GLU A 371 -1.84 12.65 -25.92
N ALA A 372 -2.39 11.93 -26.92
CA ALA A 372 -1.62 11.21 -27.91
C ALA A 372 -0.74 12.16 -28.74
N ARG A 373 -1.27 13.33 -29.09
CA ARG A 373 -0.51 14.42 -29.77
C ARG A 373 0.64 14.89 -28.89
N SER A 374 0.40 15.14 -27.62
CA SER A 374 1.44 15.56 -26.66
C SER A 374 2.51 14.47 -26.47
N LEU A 375 2.11 13.20 -26.36
CA LEU A 375 3.04 12.07 -26.24
C LEU A 375 3.90 11.89 -27.50
N LEU A 376 3.31 12.04 -28.68
CA LEU A 376 4.07 12.01 -29.94
C LEU A 376 5.06 13.17 -30.04
N ALA A 377 4.62 14.39 -29.62
CA ALA A 377 5.52 15.54 -29.55
C ALA A 377 6.70 15.27 -28.61
N LEU A 378 6.45 14.70 -27.44
CA LEU A 378 7.48 14.27 -26.48
C LEU A 378 8.43 13.25 -27.09
N ALA A 379 7.91 12.21 -27.80
CA ALA A 379 8.73 11.22 -28.45
C ALA A 379 9.67 11.85 -29.51
N MET A 380 9.17 12.80 -30.29
CA MET A 380 9.97 13.54 -31.25
C MET A 380 11.05 14.40 -30.60
N VAL A 381 10.73 15.07 -29.49
CA VAL A 381 11.69 15.91 -28.74
C VAL A 381 12.78 15.05 -28.11
N GLU A 382 12.41 13.97 -27.42
CA GLU A 382 13.35 13.07 -26.73
C GLU A 382 14.28 12.34 -27.71
N SER A 383 13.80 12.00 -28.91
CA SER A 383 14.63 11.36 -29.93
C SER A 383 15.65 12.29 -30.58
N GLY A 384 15.63 13.58 -30.27
CA GLY A 384 16.51 14.59 -30.88
C GLY A 384 16.24 14.85 -32.39
N ALA A 385 15.20 14.21 -32.97
CA ALA A 385 14.80 14.37 -34.36
C ALA A 385 13.61 15.35 -34.52
N ALA A 386 13.36 16.18 -33.51
CA ALA A 386 12.22 17.08 -33.48
C ALA A 386 12.28 18.11 -34.62
N GLN A 387 11.35 18.01 -35.53
CA GLN A 387 11.05 19.08 -36.47
C GLN A 387 10.13 20.10 -35.74
N VAL A 388 10.65 21.29 -35.46
CA VAL A 388 9.96 22.33 -34.68
C VAL A 388 8.53 22.55 -35.11
N ASP A 389 8.31 22.69 -36.43
CA ASP A 389 6.98 22.93 -37.01
C ASP A 389 5.99 21.77 -36.73
N ARG A 390 6.47 20.52 -36.67
CA ARG A 390 5.63 19.36 -36.38
C ARG A 390 5.26 19.31 -34.93
N VAL A 391 6.22 19.53 -34.04
CA VAL A 391 5.97 19.60 -32.60
C VAL A 391 4.97 20.69 -32.28
N GLN A 392 5.16 21.90 -32.83
CA GLN A 392 4.21 23.00 -32.67
C GLN A 392 2.82 22.67 -33.23
N THR A 393 2.74 21.93 -34.34
CA THR A 393 1.46 21.47 -34.89
C THR A 393 0.77 20.49 -33.94
N LEU A 394 1.50 19.59 -33.32
CA LEU A 394 0.95 18.63 -32.33
C LEU A 394 0.47 19.34 -31.06
N LEU A 395 1.16 20.36 -30.59
CA LEU A 395 0.82 21.10 -29.37
C LEU A 395 -0.35 22.08 -29.53
N LYS A 396 -0.70 22.48 -30.79
CA LYS A 396 -1.90 23.28 -31.03
C LYS A 396 -3.17 22.52 -30.68
N PRO A 397 -4.19 23.18 -30.08
CA PRO A 397 -5.47 22.55 -29.79
C PRO A 397 -6.05 21.89 -31.05
N ALA A 398 -6.54 20.67 -30.91
CA ALA A 398 -7.20 19.96 -32.00
C ALA A 398 -8.54 20.64 -32.32
N THR A 399 -8.82 20.91 -33.62
CA THR A 399 -10.08 21.53 -34.08
C THR A 399 -11.31 20.60 -33.89
N LYS A 400 -11.10 19.29 -33.83
CA LYS A 400 -12.09 18.27 -33.42
C LYS A 400 -11.35 17.27 -32.58
N VAL A 401 -11.62 17.25 -31.28
CA VAL A 401 -11.13 16.19 -30.39
C VAL A 401 -12.00 14.98 -30.67
N PRO A 402 -11.44 13.83 -31.08
CA PRO A 402 -12.19 12.59 -31.06
C PRO A 402 -12.67 12.38 -29.63
N VAL A 403 -13.97 12.27 -29.43
CA VAL A 403 -14.51 11.88 -28.14
C VAL A 403 -14.16 10.40 -27.97
N ALA A 404 -12.97 10.12 -27.48
CA ALA A 404 -12.68 8.82 -26.93
C ALA A 404 -13.48 8.74 -25.64
N GLU A 405 -14.54 7.96 -25.66
CA GLU A 405 -15.38 7.64 -24.49
C GLU A 405 -14.63 6.83 -23.43
N VAL A 406 -13.34 6.99 -23.32
CA VAL A 406 -12.56 6.32 -22.26
C VAL A 406 -12.67 7.19 -21.03
N SER A 407 -13.60 6.85 -20.18
CA SER A 407 -14.01 7.58 -18.96
C SER A 407 -12.87 7.89 -17.99
N TRP A 408 -11.75 7.19 -18.06
CA TRP A 408 -10.60 7.36 -17.18
C TRP A 408 -9.46 8.22 -17.76
N TYR A 409 -9.51 8.62 -19.05
CA TYR A 409 -8.70 9.71 -19.59
C TYR A 409 -9.25 11.04 -19.13
N ARG A 410 -8.85 11.40 -17.93
CA ARG A 410 -9.33 12.62 -17.30
C ARG A 410 -8.56 13.84 -17.80
N GLN A 411 -9.20 14.99 -17.73
CA GLN A 411 -8.59 16.28 -18.07
C GLN A 411 -7.21 16.51 -17.43
N PRO A 412 -6.93 16.06 -16.17
CA PRO A 412 -5.60 16.18 -15.56
C PRO A 412 -4.48 15.52 -16.38
N TYR A 413 -4.71 14.33 -16.94
CA TYR A 413 -3.73 13.65 -17.78
C TYR A 413 -3.44 14.41 -19.06
N ILE A 414 -4.49 14.91 -19.73
CA ILE A 414 -4.37 15.71 -20.95
C ILE A 414 -3.58 16.99 -20.66
N ALA A 415 -3.94 17.72 -19.60
CA ALA A 415 -3.27 18.95 -19.21
C ALA A 415 -1.80 18.72 -18.83
N ALA A 416 -1.51 17.64 -18.08
CA ALA A 416 -0.17 17.28 -17.65
C ALA A 416 0.75 16.90 -18.82
N THR A 417 0.27 16.07 -19.75
CA THR A 417 1.07 15.69 -20.95
C THR A 417 1.33 16.89 -21.86
N ARG A 418 0.37 17.79 -21.97
CA ARG A 418 0.55 19.04 -22.72
C ARG A 418 1.59 19.95 -22.05
N LEU A 419 1.49 20.16 -20.74
CA LEU A 419 2.47 20.93 -19.96
C LEU A 419 3.87 20.34 -20.11
N LEU A 420 4.00 19.02 -19.94
CA LEU A 420 5.29 18.33 -20.07
C LEU A 420 5.89 18.53 -21.46
N ALA A 421 5.08 18.39 -22.52
CA ALA A 421 5.53 18.55 -23.90
C ALA A 421 5.94 19.99 -24.21
N GLU A 422 5.20 20.98 -23.72
CA GLU A 422 5.54 22.40 -23.86
C GLU A 422 6.85 22.71 -23.15
N VAL A 423 7.02 22.31 -21.90
CA VAL A 423 8.24 22.54 -21.12
C VAL A 423 9.47 21.88 -21.77
N ARG A 424 9.33 20.67 -22.32
CA ARG A 424 10.43 19.96 -22.99
C ARG A 424 10.76 20.56 -24.36
N HIS A 425 9.77 21.04 -25.06
CA HIS A 425 9.97 21.66 -26.35
C HIS A 425 10.51 23.10 -26.23
N ASN A 426 9.93 23.92 -25.36
CA ASN A 426 10.26 25.33 -25.18
C ASN A 426 10.35 25.68 -23.66
N PRO A 427 11.48 25.42 -23.00
CA PRO A 427 11.65 25.70 -21.58
C PRO A 427 11.39 27.14 -21.12
N ALA A 428 11.45 28.10 -22.05
CA ALA A 428 11.23 29.53 -21.78
C ALA A 428 9.81 29.99 -22.15
N SER A 429 8.91 29.07 -22.51
CA SER A 429 7.56 29.42 -22.94
C SER A 429 6.74 30.03 -21.80
N PRO A 430 6.15 31.23 -22.00
CA PRO A 430 5.22 31.79 -21.00
C PRO A 430 3.90 31.02 -20.93
N GLU A 431 3.59 30.18 -21.91
CA GLU A 431 2.40 29.31 -21.92
C GLU A 431 2.49 28.26 -20.80
N SER A 432 3.68 27.87 -20.38
CA SER A 432 3.88 26.90 -19.30
C SER A 432 3.22 27.33 -17.98
N ASP A 433 3.29 28.61 -17.61
CA ASP A 433 2.63 29.14 -16.41
C ASP A 433 1.11 29.01 -16.48
N GLN A 434 0.52 29.28 -17.66
CA GLN A 434 -0.91 29.15 -17.90
C GLN A 434 -1.36 27.69 -17.83
N LEU A 435 -0.58 26.77 -18.42
CA LEU A 435 -0.85 25.33 -18.37
C LEU A 435 -0.76 24.78 -16.95
N VAL A 436 0.16 25.29 -16.13
CA VAL A 436 0.19 24.96 -14.69
C VAL A 436 -1.07 25.45 -14.01
N ASP A 437 -1.53 26.70 -14.28
CA ASP A 437 -2.78 27.21 -13.70
C ASP A 437 -4.00 26.38 -14.13
N GLU A 438 -4.06 25.93 -15.37
CA GLU A 438 -5.10 25.03 -15.87
C GLU A 438 -5.06 23.70 -15.13
N LEU A 439 -3.88 23.09 -14.99
CA LEU A 439 -3.69 21.82 -14.29
C LEU A 439 -4.10 21.92 -12.81
N MET A 440 -3.74 23.01 -12.14
CA MET A 440 -4.07 23.22 -10.72
C MET A 440 -5.57 23.41 -10.50
N LYS A 441 -6.32 23.99 -11.44
CA LYS A 441 -7.78 24.11 -11.36
C LYS A 441 -8.52 22.79 -11.47
N LEU A 442 -7.88 21.75 -12.02
CA LEU A 442 -8.46 20.41 -12.18
C LEU A 442 -8.34 19.55 -10.91
N ARG A 443 -7.71 20.05 -9.84
CA ARG A 443 -7.64 19.31 -8.59
C ARG A 443 -9.01 19.14 -7.95
N GLU A 444 -9.24 17.97 -7.39
CA GLU A 444 -10.42 17.64 -6.61
C GLU A 444 -10.19 17.99 -5.14
N ALA A 445 -11.25 18.09 -4.34
CA ALA A 445 -11.14 18.36 -2.89
C ALA A 445 -10.51 17.21 -2.09
N ARG A 446 -10.37 16.04 -2.69
CA ARG A 446 -9.72 14.86 -2.13
C ARG A 446 -8.98 14.12 -3.23
N ASN A 447 -7.88 13.45 -2.88
CA ASN A 447 -7.08 12.61 -3.78
C ASN A 447 -6.38 13.38 -4.93
N GLY A 448 -6.09 14.67 -4.78
CA GLY A 448 -5.36 15.47 -5.75
C GLY A 448 -6.09 15.58 -7.10
N TRP A 449 -5.65 14.84 -8.12
CA TRP A 449 -6.28 14.81 -9.46
C TRP A 449 -7.12 13.53 -9.69
N GLY A 450 -7.50 12.81 -8.64
CA GLY A 450 -8.42 11.68 -8.68
C GLY A 450 -7.71 10.33 -8.63
N SER A 451 -7.55 9.62 -9.76
CA SER A 451 -6.93 8.28 -9.81
C SER A 451 -5.41 8.30 -9.65
N THR A 452 -4.80 7.13 -9.45
CA THR A 452 -3.35 6.97 -9.43
C THR A 452 -2.70 7.46 -10.72
N TYR A 453 -3.23 7.07 -11.86
CA TYR A 453 -2.77 7.52 -13.18
C TYR A 453 -2.89 9.04 -13.37
N SER A 454 -4.02 9.62 -12.94
CA SER A 454 -4.28 11.06 -13.05
C SER A 454 -3.40 11.89 -12.11
N ASN A 455 -2.83 11.31 -11.07
CA ASN A 455 -1.89 11.98 -10.16
C ASN A 455 -0.43 11.86 -10.62
N ALA A 456 -0.04 10.75 -11.23
CA ALA A 456 1.36 10.51 -11.61
C ALA A 456 1.84 11.45 -12.72
N TRP A 457 1.03 11.68 -13.76
CA TRP A 457 1.40 12.55 -14.87
C TRP A 457 1.58 14.02 -14.48
N PRO A 458 0.70 14.63 -13.65
CA PRO A 458 0.96 15.95 -13.08
C PRO A 458 2.29 16.05 -12.35
N LEU A 459 2.70 15.03 -11.59
CA LEU A 459 4.00 15.05 -10.90
C LEU A 459 5.19 15.05 -11.87
N ILE A 460 5.11 14.29 -12.97
CA ILE A 460 6.14 14.33 -14.03
C ILE A 460 6.22 15.74 -14.65
N ALA A 461 5.05 16.29 -15.01
CA ALA A 461 4.98 17.58 -15.68
C ALA A 461 5.42 18.74 -14.79
N LEU A 462 4.96 18.75 -13.53
CA LEU A 462 5.33 19.76 -12.54
C LEU A 462 6.80 19.65 -12.15
N GLY A 463 7.34 18.43 -12.11
CA GLY A 463 8.77 18.21 -11.93
C GLY A 463 9.59 18.87 -13.01
N ALA A 464 9.24 18.63 -14.28
CA ALA A 464 9.90 19.26 -15.40
C ALA A 464 9.72 20.80 -15.43
N TYR A 465 8.51 21.28 -15.13
CA TYR A 465 8.25 22.72 -14.98
C TYR A 465 9.11 23.34 -13.88
N GLY A 466 9.26 22.68 -12.73
CA GLY A 466 10.08 23.16 -11.61
C GLY A 466 11.55 23.35 -11.97
N GLU A 467 12.09 22.59 -12.94
CA GLU A 467 13.48 22.75 -13.42
C GLU A 467 13.68 24.09 -14.15
N VAL A 468 12.67 24.57 -14.86
CA VAL A 468 12.75 25.79 -15.67
C VAL A 468 12.21 27.04 -14.96
N ALA A 469 11.26 26.84 -14.04
CA ALA A 469 10.60 27.91 -13.29
C ALA A 469 11.30 28.32 -11.99
N ALA A 470 12.40 27.65 -11.61
CA ALA A 470 13.16 27.96 -10.39
C ALA A 470 13.76 29.37 -10.46
N LYS A 471 13.00 30.36 -9.99
CA LYS A 471 13.42 31.77 -9.86
C LYS A 471 13.60 32.11 -8.39
N ASN A 472 14.42 33.12 -8.10
CA ASN A 472 14.57 33.66 -6.76
C ASN A 472 13.22 34.19 -6.23
N MET A 473 12.69 33.57 -5.17
CA MET A 473 11.34 33.82 -4.67
C MET A 473 11.29 34.76 -3.46
N GLY A 474 12.45 35.22 -3.00
CA GLY A 474 12.58 36.06 -1.81
C GLY A 474 12.32 35.33 -0.50
N PRO A 475 12.92 35.77 0.61
CA PRO A 475 12.66 35.22 1.92
C PRO A 475 11.27 35.62 2.42
N ASN A 476 10.58 34.69 3.02
CA ASN A 476 9.27 34.89 3.64
C ASN A 476 9.27 34.35 5.08
N GLU A 477 8.44 34.96 5.93
CA GLU A 477 8.16 34.48 7.27
C GLU A 477 6.64 34.34 7.44
N VAL A 478 6.22 33.20 8.01
CA VAL A 478 4.79 32.91 8.24
C VAL A 478 4.58 32.57 9.71
N GLU A 479 3.70 33.31 10.34
CA GLU A 479 3.16 32.99 11.66
C GLU A 479 1.95 32.08 11.51
N ILE A 480 1.95 30.94 12.19
CA ILE A 480 0.91 29.93 12.21
C ILE A 480 0.40 29.84 13.64
N ALA A 481 -0.91 30.07 13.86
CA ALA A 481 -1.51 29.91 15.18
C ALA A 481 -2.70 28.94 15.14
N PHE A 482 -2.71 27.96 16.04
CA PHE A 482 -3.77 26.96 16.20
C PHE A 482 -4.02 26.69 17.68
N ASP A 483 -5.26 26.82 18.15
CA ASP A 483 -5.71 26.55 19.53
C ASP A 483 -4.82 27.20 20.62
N GLY A 484 -4.27 28.39 20.35
CA GLY A 484 -3.40 29.13 21.29
C GLY A 484 -1.91 28.76 21.20
N ASP A 485 -1.52 27.75 20.43
CA ASP A 485 -0.12 27.49 20.07
C ASP A 485 0.25 28.30 18.83
N THR A 486 1.35 29.06 18.89
CA THR A 486 1.84 29.90 17.78
C THR A 486 3.24 29.49 17.40
N ARG A 487 3.46 29.34 16.09
CA ARG A 487 4.76 29.00 15.52
C ARG A 487 5.12 29.90 14.36
N THR A 488 6.38 30.26 14.26
CA THR A 488 6.91 31.06 13.15
C THR A 488 7.80 30.21 12.28
N VAL A 489 7.52 30.18 10.97
CA VAL A 489 8.24 29.44 9.96
C VAL A 489 8.92 30.43 9.02
N LYS A 490 10.22 30.28 8.81
CA LYS A 490 11.01 31.06 7.86
C LYS A 490 11.29 30.24 6.60
N LEU A 491 10.92 30.80 5.45
CA LEU A 491 11.20 30.19 4.15
C LEU A 491 12.41 30.87 3.51
N PRO A 492 13.32 30.09 2.87
CA PRO A 492 14.51 30.63 2.20
C PRO A 492 14.14 31.43 0.94
N ALA A 493 15.12 32.11 0.34
CA ALA A 493 14.95 32.78 -0.95
C ALA A 493 14.90 31.80 -2.13
N GLU A 494 15.40 30.61 -1.97
CA GLU A 494 15.33 29.52 -2.94
C GLU A 494 14.06 28.67 -2.71
N PRO A 495 13.60 27.86 -3.69
CA PRO A 495 12.51 26.92 -3.49
C PRO A 495 12.77 26.03 -2.30
N GLY A 496 11.86 26.03 -1.34
CA GLY A 496 11.99 25.27 -0.13
C GLY A 496 10.68 25.19 0.65
N THR A 497 10.71 24.42 1.73
CA THR A 497 9.54 24.18 2.59
C THR A 497 9.87 24.41 4.06
N GLY A 498 8.83 24.65 4.82
CA GLY A 498 8.82 24.62 6.27
C GLY A 498 7.41 24.34 6.74
N GLY A 499 7.23 24.02 8.02
CA GLY A 499 5.89 23.71 8.47
C GLY A 499 5.79 23.52 9.98
N ALA A 500 4.56 23.25 10.42
CA ALA A 500 4.23 22.94 11.79
C ALA A 500 3.09 21.92 11.85
N THR A 501 3.14 21.03 12.84
CA THR A 501 2.07 20.08 13.13
C THR A 501 1.50 20.38 14.50
N PHE A 502 0.17 20.43 14.57
CA PHE A 502 -0.60 20.66 15.79
C PHE A 502 -1.49 19.46 16.04
N ALA A 503 -1.30 18.78 17.16
CA ALA A 503 -2.18 17.70 17.59
C ALA A 503 -3.41 18.26 18.31
N PHE A 504 -4.55 17.59 18.16
CA PHE A 504 -5.77 17.95 18.88
C PHE A 504 -6.51 16.73 19.40
N LYS A 505 -7.31 16.92 20.47
CA LYS A 505 -8.16 15.87 21.05
C LYS A 505 -9.53 16.44 21.46
N GLY A 506 -10.56 15.60 21.43
CA GLY A 506 -11.90 15.93 21.90
C GLY A 506 -12.76 16.70 20.89
N LYS A 507 -13.66 17.56 21.37
CA LYS A 507 -14.60 18.30 20.52
C LYS A 507 -13.91 19.40 19.73
N GLY A 508 -14.34 19.58 18.47
CA GLY A 508 -13.74 20.53 17.52
C GLY A 508 -14.33 21.93 17.51
N ASP A 509 -15.28 22.23 18.41
CA ASP A 509 -15.99 23.51 18.43
C ASP A 509 -15.03 24.68 18.67
N GLY A 510 -14.99 25.61 17.72
CA GLY A 510 -14.22 26.85 17.86
C GLY A 510 -12.74 26.77 17.44
N ARG A 511 -12.23 25.59 16.98
CA ARG A 511 -10.86 25.49 16.48
C ARG A 511 -10.67 26.33 15.23
N LYS A 512 -9.60 27.11 15.22
CA LYS A 512 -9.22 28.00 14.13
C LYS A 512 -7.73 27.87 13.86
N LEU A 513 -7.38 27.96 12.58
CA LEU A 513 -6.00 28.07 12.15
C LEU A 513 -5.81 29.42 11.48
N SER A 514 -4.97 30.27 12.03
CA SER A 514 -4.61 31.53 11.39
C SER A 514 -3.23 31.44 10.75
N LEU A 515 -3.08 32.09 9.60
CA LEU A 515 -1.85 32.20 8.84
C LEU A 515 -1.57 33.67 8.51
N LYS A 516 -0.42 34.18 8.95
CA LYS A 516 -0.03 35.56 8.67
C LYS A 516 1.35 35.60 8.03
N THR A 517 1.45 36.24 6.88
CA THR A 517 2.71 36.34 6.12
C THR A 517 3.37 37.68 6.27
N SER A 518 4.72 37.68 6.29
CA SER A 518 5.56 38.85 6.13
C SER A 518 6.73 38.51 5.20
N GLY A 519 7.09 39.44 4.29
CA GLY A 519 8.16 39.25 3.30
C GLY A 519 7.71 39.52 1.88
N ASN A 520 8.55 39.27 0.89
CA ASN A 520 8.32 39.60 -0.50
C ASN A 520 8.08 38.33 -1.32
N GLY A 521 6.87 38.05 -1.70
CA GLY A 521 6.51 36.97 -2.62
C GLY A 521 5.30 36.17 -2.20
N ALA A 522 4.90 35.23 -3.04
CA ALA A 522 3.81 34.31 -2.73
C ALA A 522 4.28 33.20 -1.82
N VAL A 523 3.44 32.82 -0.86
CA VAL A 523 3.58 31.60 -0.03
C VAL A 523 2.39 30.71 -0.30
N PHE A 524 2.65 29.45 -0.51
CA PHE A 524 1.64 28.41 -0.67
C PHE A 524 1.60 27.56 0.59
N ALA A 525 0.43 27.47 1.21
CA ALA A 525 0.21 26.66 2.40
C ALA A 525 -0.61 25.42 2.02
N ASN A 526 -0.09 24.24 2.31
CA ASN A 526 -0.82 23.00 2.26
C ASN A 526 -1.25 22.61 3.67
N LEU A 527 -2.56 22.49 3.87
CA LEU A 527 -3.19 22.18 5.16
C LEU A 527 -3.69 20.74 5.08
N SER A 528 -3.08 19.82 5.80
CA SER A 528 -3.52 18.43 5.89
C SER A 528 -4.14 18.20 7.27
N ILE A 529 -5.44 17.92 7.29
CA ILE A 529 -6.17 17.56 8.51
C ILE A 529 -6.38 16.05 8.48
N ALA A 530 -5.93 15.39 9.52
CA ALA A 530 -6.11 13.96 9.68
C ALA A 530 -6.74 13.67 11.05
N THR A 531 -7.80 12.88 11.08
CA THR A 531 -8.45 12.49 12.32
C THR A 531 -8.88 11.03 12.32
N ARG A 532 -8.80 10.40 13.50
CA ARG A 532 -9.35 9.08 13.76
C ARG A 532 -10.70 9.25 14.44
N PRO A 533 -11.79 8.75 13.85
CA PRO A 533 -13.11 8.83 14.48
C PRO A 533 -13.07 8.16 15.86
N VAL A 534 -13.54 8.87 16.90
CA VAL A 534 -13.62 8.33 18.27
C VAL A 534 -14.81 7.40 18.42
N LEU A 535 -15.85 7.60 17.60
CA LEU A 535 -17.11 6.87 17.71
C LEU A 535 -17.11 5.60 16.85
N MET A 536 -17.37 4.48 17.49
CA MET A 536 -17.69 3.18 16.93
C MET A 536 -19.13 2.84 17.33
N PRO A 537 -19.92 2.14 16.49
CA PRO A 537 -19.62 1.61 15.16
C PRO A 537 -19.75 2.63 14.03
N LEU A 538 -19.11 2.35 12.87
CA LEU A 538 -19.44 3.02 11.61
C LEU A 538 -20.66 2.35 10.98
N GLU A 539 -21.60 3.19 10.50
CA GLU A 539 -22.70 2.73 9.67
C GLU A 539 -22.24 2.48 8.23
N PRO A 540 -22.95 1.62 7.48
CA PRO A 540 -22.65 1.43 6.07
C PRO A 540 -22.75 2.74 5.27
N GLU A 541 -21.83 2.93 4.34
CA GLU A 541 -21.83 4.10 3.45
C GLU A 541 -21.93 3.66 1.99
N ASN A 542 -22.80 4.33 1.22
CA ASN A 542 -22.99 4.10 -0.21
C ASN A 542 -22.72 5.41 -0.97
N LYS A 543 -21.63 5.42 -1.74
CA LYS A 543 -21.23 6.49 -2.66
C LYS A 543 -21.14 5.96 -4.10
N GLY A 544 -22.17 5.26 -4.54
CA GLY A 544 -22.26 4.66 -5.86
C GLY A 544 -22.18 3.14 -5.86
N PHE A 545 -21.69 2.51 -4.78
CA PHE A 545 -21.73 1.06 -4.57
C PHE A 545 -22.26 0.76 -3.18
N ALA A 546 -22.95 -0.39 -3.03
CA ALA A 546 -23.26 -0.94 -1.72
C ALA A 546 -22.50 -2.25 -1.51
N ILE A 547 -22.04 -2.47 -0.28
CA ILE A 547 -21.39 -3.71 0.14
C ILE A 547 -21.90 -4.14 1.51
N LYS A 548 -22.20 -5.44 1.65
CA LYS A 548 -22.59 -6.07 2.91
C LYS A 548 -21.71 -7.28 3.14
N ARG A 549 -21.23 -7.45 4.38
CA ARG A 549 -20.46 -8.63 4.79
C ARG A 549 -21.22 -9.45 5.79
N THR A 550 -21.19 -10.77 5.60
CA THR A 550 -21.76 -11.77 6.53
C THR A 550 -20.71 -12.81 6.87
N TYR A 551 -20.82 -13.35 8.11
CA TYR A 551 -19.99 -14.43 8.61
C TYR A 551 -20.87 -15.61 8.94
N GLU A 552 -20.46 -16.81 8.54
CA GLU A 552 -21.15 -18.04 8.81
C GLU A 552 -20.11 -19.11 9.20
N LYS A 553 -20.45 -19.95 10.18
CA LYS A 553 -19.59 -21.04 10.60
C LYS A 553 -19.75 -22.23 9.68
N VAL A 554 -18.64 -22.82 9.24
CA VAL A 554 -18.61 -24.06 8.46
C VAL A 554 -18.29 -25.22 9.37
N GLU A 555 -19.22 -26.18 9.46
CA GLU A 555 -19.03 -27.39 10.26
C GLU A 555 -18.20 -28.44 9.48
N ILE A 556 -17.75 -29.49 10.20
CA ILE A 556 -16.86 -30.54 9.63
C ILE A 556 -17.53 -31.27 8.46
N ASP A 557 -18.85 -31.39 8.47
CA ASP A 557 -19.64 -32.02 7.41
C ASP A 557 -19.92 -31.08 6.21
N GLY A 558 -19.42 -29.85 6.26
CA GLY A 558 -19.61 -28.82 5.24
C GLY A 558 -20.93 -28.05 5.35
N SER A 559 -21.74 -28.30 6.38
CA SER A 559 -22.94 -27.51 6.64
C SER A 559 -22.60 -26.13 7.16
N ILE A 560 -23.47 -25.16 6.89
CA ILE A 560 -23.27 -23.75 7.23
C ILE A 560 -24.27 -23.38 8.34
N GLN A 561 -23.75 -22.75 9.38
CA GLN A 561 -24.48 -22.30 10.57
C GLN A 561 -24.22 -20.81 10.84
N PRO A 562 -25.11 -20.11 11.53
CA PRO A 562 -24.83 -18.76 12.02
C PRO A 562 -23.51 -18.69 12.79
N ALA A 563 -22.76 -17.57 12.66
CA ALA A 563 -21.48 -17.35 13.35
C ALA A 563 -21.69 -17.02 14.83
N GLU A 564 -22.22 -17.97 15.59
CA GLU A 564 -22.48 -17.86 17.01
C GLU A 564 -21.57 -18.81 17.81
N ASN A 565 -21.24 -18.42 19.05
CA ASN A 565 -20.44 -19.25 19.97
C ASN A 565 -19.12 -19.74 19.37
N LEU A 566 -18.44 -18.83 18.64
CA LEU A 566 -17.22 -19.13 17.91
C LEU A 566 -16.07 -19.53 18.84
N LYS A 567 -15.20 -20.42 18.36
CA LYS A 567 -14.02 -20.91 19.08
C LYS A 567 -12.79 -20.93 18.18
N VAL A 568 -11.63 -20.88 18.78
CA VAL A 568 -10.36 -21.07 18.06
C VAL A 568 -10.40 -22.37 17.25
N GLY A 569 -9.98 -22.30 16.00
CA GLY A 569 -9.98 -23.40 15.02
C GLY A 569 -11.26 -23.50 14.20
N ASP A 570 -12.34 -22.78 14.53
CA ASP A 570 -13.55 -22.78 13.72
C ASP A 570 -13.26 -22.18 12.34
N LEU A 571 -13.89 -22.78 11.32
CA LEU A 571 -13.80 -22.31 9.93
C LEU A 571 -15.00 -21.40 9.65
N ILE A 572 -14.73 -20.25 9.08
CA ILE A 572 -15.73 -19.22 8.80
C ILE A 572 -15.83 -18.99 7.30
N LEU A 573 -17.04 -19.07 6.75
CA LEU A 573 -17.35 -18.58 5.43
C LEU A 573 -17.64 -17.08 5.53
N VAL A 574 -16.87 -16.28 4.82
CA VAL A 574 -17.08 -14.85 4.69
C VAL A 574 -17.74 -14.60 3.34
N THR A 575 -18.90 -13.97 3.34
CA THR A 575 -19.63 -13.58 2.12
C THR A 575 -19.68 -12.08 2.03
N LEU A 576 -19.26 -11.55 0.88
CA LEU A 576 -19.32 -10.14 0.50
C LEU A 576 -20.40 -10.00 -0.59
N ASP A 577 -21.55 -9.43 -0.25
CA ASP A 577 -22.60 -9.10 -1.20
C ASP A 577 -22.42 -7.66 -1.64
N VAL A 578 -22.30 -7.44 -2.95
CA VAL A 578 -22.08 -6.14 -3.57
C VAL A 578 -23.19 -5.81 -4.56
N ASN A 579 -23.64 -4.55 -4.56
CA ASN A 579 -24.59 -4.05 -5.54
C ASN A 579 -23.89 -3.10 -6.51
N LEU A 580 -23.96 -3.42 -7.81
CA LEU A 580 -23.39 -2.66 -8.92
C LEU A 580 -24.51 -1.95 -9.67
N PRO A 581 -24.53 -0.60 -9.71
CA PRO A 581 -25.66 0.15 -10.27
C PRO A 581 -25.67 0.24 -11.80
N ASN A 582 -24.51 0.08 -12.47
CA ASN A 582 -24.39 0.29 -13.91
C ASN A 582 -24.30 -1.05 -14.67
N GLU A 583 -24.74 -1.04 -15.94
CA GLU A 583 -24.66 -2.18 -16.85
C GLU A 583 -23.24 -2.61 -17.18
N ARG A 584 -22.27 -1.73 -16.99
CA ARG A 584 -20.84 -2.03 -17.07
C ARG A 584 -20.09 -1.28 -15.98
N GLU A 585 -19.32 -2.02 -15.19
CA GLU A 585 -18.37 -1.48 -14.24
C GLU A 585 -16.98 -2.00 -14.57
N THR A 586 -15.99 -1.12 -14.44
CA THR A 586 -14.61 -1.45 -14.79
C THR A 586 -13.68 -1.18 -13.62
N TYR A 587 -12.65 -2.03 -13.49
CA TYR A 587 -11.57 -1.86 -12.52
C TYR A 587 -12.05 -1.67 -11.08
N LEU A 588 -12.86 -2.62 -10.61
CA LEU A 588 -13.34 -2.65 -9.25
C LEU A 588 -12.29 -3.26 -8.32
N ALA A 589 -12.11 -2.67 -7.14
CA ALA A 589 -11.36 -3.24 -6.03
C ALA A 589 -12.31 -3.48 -4.86
N ILE A 590 -12.29 -4.69 -4.31
CA ILE A 590 -13.00 -5.07 -3.08
C ILE A 590 -11.92 -5.41 -2.04
N ASP A 591 -11.87 -4.63 -0.97
CA ASP A 591 -10.90 -4.72 0.12
C ASP A 591 -11.62 -5.09 1.42
N ASP A 592 -11.44 -6.33 1.87
CA ASP A 592 -12.03 -6.82 3.10
C ASP A 592 -10.98 -6.95 4.20
N ALA A 593 -10.94 -5.96 5.09
CA ALA A 593 -10.09 -5.98 6.26
C ALA A 593 -10.57 -7.04 7.27
N LEU A 594 -9.66 -7.92 7.68
CA LEU A 594 -9.96 -9.03 8.58
C LEU A 594 -10.10 -8.57 10.04
N PRO A 595 -10.99 -9.20 10.83
CA PRO A 595 -10.88 -9.17 12.29
C PRO A 595 -9.54 -9.77 12.74
N ALA A 596 -8.89 -9.20 13.75
CA ALA A 596 -7.52 -9.58 14.15
C ALA A 596 -7.33 -11.05 14.56
N ILE A 597 -8.42 -11.72 14.95
CA ILE A 597 -8.42 -13.15 15.30
C ILE A 597 -8.70 -14.08 14.11
N PHE A 598 -8.82 -13.54 12.89
CA PHE A 598 -9.04 -14.32 11.67
C PHE A 598 -7.75 -14.44 10.85
N GLU A 599 -7.58 -15.57 10.20
CA GLU A 599 -6.58 -15.81 9.16
C GLU A 599 -7.29 -16.37 7.93
N ALA A 600 -7.14 -15.69 6.79
CA ALA A 600 -7.74 -16.14 5.54
C ALA A 600 -7.07 -17.43 5.04
N VAL A 601 -7.90 -18.39 4.59
CA VAL A 601 -7.42 -19.68 4.07
C VAL A 601 -7.07 -19.49 2.59
N ASN A 602 -5.80 -19.74 2.26
CA ASN A 602 -5.36 -19.68 0.86
C ASN A 602 -5.87 -20.90 0.08
N PRO A 603 -6.72 -20.72 -0.95
CA PRO A 603 -7.27 -21.83 -1.73
C PRO A 603 -6.24 -22.56 -2.60
N ASP A 604 -5.08 -21.96 -2.87
CA ASP A 604 -4.03 -22.54 -3.71
C ASP A 604 -3.28 -23.69 -3.04
N PHE A 605 -3.38 -23.81 -1.72
CA PHE A 605 -2.79 -24.96 -1.04
C PHE A 605 -3.66 -26.21 -1.19
N LYS A 606 -3.07 -27.31 -1.64
CA LYS A 606 -3.73 -28.63 -1.81
C LYS A 606 -4.38 -29.18 -0.52
N THR A 607 -3.99 -28.66 0.62
CA THR A 607 -4.55 -28.97 1.95
C THR A 607 -5.75 -28.12 2.33
N SER A 608 -6.15 -27.15 1.47
CA SER A 608 -7.24 -26.25 1.80
C SER A 608 -8.60 -26.98 1.79
N GLU A 609 -9.42 -26.69 2.78
CA GLU A 609 -10.75 -27.28 2.97
C GLU A 609 -11.82 -26.66 2.05
N THR A 610 -11.41 -25.84 1.09
CA THR A 610 -12.31 -25.10 0.17
C THR A 610 -13.25 -25.98 -0.65
N GLN A 611 -12.92 -27.26 -0.86
CA GLN A 611 -13.76 -28.22 -1.59
C GLN A 611 -14.98 -28.70 -0.81
N ARG A 612 -15.09 -28.38 0.49
CA ARG A 612 -16.16 -28.92 1.37
C ARG A 612 -17.40 -28.02 1.48
N VAL A 613 -17.32 -26.78 0.98
CA VAL A 613 -18.39 -25.82 1.23
C VAL A 613 -19.41 -25.82 0.10
N ASN A 614 -20.61 -26.35 0.38
CA ASN A 614 -21.77 -26.25 -0.49
C ASN A 614 -22.56 -24.96 -0.22
N ALA A 615 -21.93 -23.80 -0.43
CA ALA A 615 -22.60 -22.52 -0.24
C ALA A 615 -23.71 -22.30 -1.26
N ARG A 616 -24.95 -22.14 -0.81
CA ARG A 616 -26.06 -21.68 -1.67
C ARG A 616 -25.85 -20.20 -1.95
N ARG A 617 -25.53 -19.85 -3.20
CA ARG A 617 -25.43 -18.45 -3.65
C ARG A 617 -26.83 -17.92 -3.95
N GLN A 618 -27.21 -16.82 -3.35
CA GLN A 618 -28.47 -16.10 -3.62
C GLN A 618 -28.30 -15.07 -4.75
N SER A 619 -27.07 -14.65 -5.04
CA SER A 619 -26.70 -13.64 -6.03
C SER A 619 -25.76 -14.22 -7.09
N ARG A 620 -25.51 -13.46 -8.17
CA ARG A 620 -24.52 -13.82 -9.19
C ARG A 620 -23.13 -13.82 -8.55
N SER A 621 -22.29 -14.80 -8.93
CA SER A 621 -20.89 -14.76 -8.53
C SER A 621 -20.16 -13.63 -9.24
N LEU A 622 -19.50 -12.75 -8.50
CA LEU A 622 -18.57 -11.80 -9.09
C LEU A 622 -17.28 -12.57 -9.46
N TYR A 623 -16.90 -12.49 -10.73
CA TYR A 623 -15.63 -13.05 -11.17
C TYR A 623 -14.50 -12.05 -10.87
N ALA A 624 -13.60 -12.43 -9.98
CA ALA A 624 -12.39 -11.66 -9.73
C ALA A 624 -11.29 -12.09 -10.73
N THR A 625 -10.74 -11.12 -11.47
CA THR A 625 -9.63 -11.35 -12.39
C THR A 625 -8.31 -11.53 -11.65
N HIS A 626 -8.24 -10.98 -10.43
CA HIS A 626 -7.10 -11.14 -9.53
C HIS A 626 -7.58 -11.13 -8.07
N SER A 627 -6.87 -11.85 -7.20
CA SER A 627 -7.09 -11.81 -5.75
C SER A 627 -5.78 -11.88 -4.99
N GLU A 628 -5.72 -11.22 -3.84
CA GLU A 628 -4.57 -11.26 -2.93
C GLU A 628 -5.04 -11.56 -1.51
N ILE A 629 -4.37 -12.50 -0.85
CA ILE A 629 -4.55 -12.76 0.59
C ILE A 629 -3.33 -12.17 1.30
N ARG A 630 -3.59 -11.20 2.18
CA ARG A 630 -2.60 -10.58 3.06
C ARG A 630 -2.87 -11.00 4.50
N LYS A 631 -1.96 -10.68 5.41
CA LYS A 631 -2.12 -11.02 6.84
C LYS A 631 -3.37 -10.41 7.45
N ASP A 632 -3.73 -9.18 7.03
CA ASP A 632 -4.76 -8.33 7.62
C ASP A 632 -5.99 -8.12 6.73
N ARG A 633 -5.99 -8.64 5.50
CA ARG A 633 -7.07 -8.41 4.53
C ARG A 633 -7.11 -9.40 3.39
N VAL A 634 -8.25 -9.46 2.73
CA VAL A 634 -8.43 -10.16 1.46
C VAL A 634 -8.87 -9.15 0.39
N LEU A 635 -8.22 -9.19 -0.76
CA LEU A 635 -8.44 -8.27 -1.87
C LEU A 635 -8.96 -9.05 -3.07
N PHE A 636 -9.97 -8.50 -3.75
CA PHE A 636 -10.47 -9.00 -5.01
C PHE A 636 -10.52 -7.86 -6.03
N PHE A 637 -10.13 -8.14 -7.26
CA PHE A 637 -10.12 -7.18 -8.35
C PHE A 637 -10.90 -7.73 -9.53
N ALA A 638 -11.73 -6.88 -10.14
CA ALA A 638 -12.51 -7.23 -11.32
C ALA A 638 -12.32 -6.14 -12.39
N ASP A 639 -11.75 -6.52 -13.53
CA ASP A 639 -11.39 -5.58 -14.58
C ASP A 639 -12.62 -5.11 -15.38
N ASP A 640 -13.55 -6.03 -15.68
CA ASP A 640 -14.82 -5.75 -16.37
C ASP A 640 -15.94 -6.58 -15.77
N VAL A 641 -17.02 -5.93 -15.38
CA VAL A 641 -18.25 -6.59 -14.91
C VAL A 641 -19.40 -6.08 -15.74
N PHE A 642 -20.14 -7.01 -16.39
CA PHE A 642 -21.28 -6.70 -17.22
C PHE A 642 -22.59 -7.10 -16.52
N GLY A 643 -23.56 -6.20 -16.57
CA GLY A 643 -24.89 -6.31 -15.97
C GLY A 643 -24.97 -5.68 -14.58
N ALA A 644 -25.90 -4.75 -14.42
CA ALA A 644 -26.25 -4.20 -13.12
C ALA A 644 -26.88 -5.25 -12.20
N GLY A 645 -26.79 -5.04 -10.88
CA GLY A 645 -27.46 -5.87 -9.88
C GLY A 645 -26.57 -6.39 -8.76
N ASP A 646 -27.03 -7.47 -8.13
CA ASP A 646 -26.39 -8.02 -6.94
C ASP A 646 -25.42 -9.16 -7.30
N TYR A 647 -24.23 -9.07 -6.74
CA TYR A 647 -23.16 -10.05 -6.90
C TYR A 647 -22.64 -10.48 -5.53
N SER A 648 -21.99 -11.64 -5.46
CA SER A 648 -21.32 -12.11 -4.24
C SER A 648 -19.92 -12.65 -4.52
N LEU A 649 -19.03 -12.42 -3.54
CA LEU A 649 -17.72 -13.03 -3.39
C LEU A 649 -17.67 -13.80 -2.08
N GLN A 650 -16.95 -14.91 -2.04
CA GLN A 650 -16.84 -15.74 -0.86
C GLN A 650 -15.40 -16.21 -0.67
N TYR A 651 -14.96 -16.25 0.58
CA TYR A 651 -13.71 -16.86 0.98
C TYR A 651 -13.82 -17.49 2.37
N LEU A 652 -12.86 -18.34 2.72
CA LEU A 652 -12.79 -18.98 4.02
C LEU A 652 -11.75 -18.29 4.91
N ALA A 653 -12.06 -18.18 6.18
CA ALA A 653 -11.13 -17.75 7.22
C ALA A 653 -11.17 -18.69 8.41
N ARG A 654 -10.07 -18.81 9.15
CA ARG A 654 -9.97 -19.61 10.37
C ARG A 654 -9.77 -18.70 11.57
N ILE A 655 -10.40 -19.02 12.68
CA ILE A 655 -10.18 -18.36 13.96
C ILE A 655 -8.89 -18.87 14.57
N VAL A 656 -7.90 -17.99 14.76
CA VAL A 656 -6.54 -18.36 15.21
C VAL A 656 -6.24 -17.96 16.66
N ALA A 657 -7.02 -17.05 17.24
CA ALA A 657 -6.85 -16.62 18.62
C ALA A 657 -8.20 -16.37 19.29
N PRO A 658 -8.31 -16.55 20.62
CA PRO A 658 -9.50 -16.15 21.35
C PRO A 658 -9.46 -14.65 21.65
N GLY A 659 -10.62 -14.01 21.65
CA GLY A 659 -10.69 -12.59 21.92
C GLY A 659 -12.03 -11.97 21.55
N GLU A 660 -12.15 -10.69 21.83
CA GLU A 660 -13.22 -9.81 21.36
C GLU A 660 -12.60 -8.67 20.56
N VAL A 661 -12.81 -8.69 19.25
CA VAL A 661 -12.13 -7.80 18.31
C VAL A 661 -13.12 -7.06 17.41
N THR A 662 -12.66 -5.92 16.87
CA THR A 662 -13.42 -5.21 15.86
C THR A 662 -13.33 -5.93 14.52
N ALA A 663 -14.46 -6.05 13.85
CA ALA A 663 -14.54 -6.36 12.43
C ALA A 663 -14.54 -5.02 11.65
N PRO A 664 -13.42 -4.61 11.04
CA PRO A 664 -13.34 -3.36 10.27
C PRO A 664 -14.29 -3.37 9.08
N PRO A 665 -14.66 -2.24 8.47
CA PRO A 665 -15.52 -2.23 7.31
C PRO A 665 -14.85 -2.87 6.11
N ALA A 666 -15.62 -3.64 5.31
CA ALA A 666 -15.24 -4.01 3.96
C ALA A 666 -15.53 -2.83 3.01
N LYS A 667 -14.70 -2.66 2.01
CA LYS A 667 -14.79 -1.58 1.02
C LYS A 667 -14.90 -2.13 -0.40
N ILE A 668 -15.73 -1.51 -1.23
CA ILE A 668 -15.70 -1.62 -2.69
C ILE A 668 -15.43 -0.25 -3.28
N GLU A 669 -14.60 -0.15 -4.31
CA GLU A 669 -14.37 1.10 -5.03
C GLU A 669 -14.08 0.89 -6.51
N ALA A 670 -14.39 1.89 -7.34
CA ALA A 670 -13.88 1.99 -8.69
C ALA A 670 -12.45 2.61 -8.62
N MET A 671 -11.42 1.84 -9.00
CA MET A 671 -10.01 2.23 -8.81
C MET A 671 -9.64 3.55 -9.51
N TYR A 672 -10.31 3.85 -10.63
CA TYR A 672 -10.07 5.09 -11.40
C TYR A 672 -11.12 6.18 -11.14
N GLU A 673 -12.12 5.89 -10.29
CA GLU A 673 -13.12 6.83 -9.81
C GLU A 673 -13.29 6.68 -8.29
N PRO A 674 -12.26 6.99 -7.49
CA PRO A 674 -12.23 6.65 -6.06
C PRO A 674 -13.30 7.36 -5.22
N GLN A 675 -13.96 8.37 -5.76
CA GLN A 675 -15.17 8.97 -5.17
C GLN A 675 -16.39 8.05 -5.25
N ARG A 676 -16.38 7.01 -6.13
CA ARG A 676 -17.40 5.96 -6.21
C ARG A 676 -16.94 4.78 -5.36
N PHE A 677 -17.49 4.65 -4.18
CA PHE A 677 -17.17 3.57 -3.25
C PHE A 677 -18.39 3.15 -2.41
N GLY A 678 -18.25 2.03 -1.73
CA GLY A 678 -19.16 1.58 -0.68
C GLY A 678 -18.38 1.04 0.51
N LEU A 679 -18.88 1.24 1.70
CA LEU A 679 -18.37 0.66 2.94
C LEU A 679 -19.45 -0.17 3.61
N SER A 680 -19.09 -1.34 4.13
CA SER A 680 -19.95 -2.06 5.09
C SER A 680 -19.86 -1.38 6.46
N GLY A 681 -20.82 -1.64 7.34
CA GLY A 681 -20.69 -1.25 8.73
C GLY A 681 -19.55 -2.01 9.43
N THR A 682 -19.12 -1.49 10.58
CA THR A 682 -18.26 -2.22 11.50
C THR A 682 -19.07 -3.18 12.36
N GLY A 683 -18.41 -4.21 12.88
CA GLY A 683 -18.98 -5.16 13.83
C GLY A 683 -18.00 -5.54 14.93
N ARG A 684 -18.45 -6.38 15.85
CA ARG A 684 -17.57 -7.04 16.82
C ARG A 684 -17.68 -8.54 16.66
N ILE A 685 -16.55 -9.23 16.76
CA ILE A 685 -16.45 -10.69 16.71
C ILE A 685 -15.85 -11.15 18.03
N THR A 686 -16.48 -12.15 18.63
CA THR A 686 -16.01 -12.77 19.86
C THR A 686 -15.74 -14.25 19.61
N ALA A 687 -14.58 -14.73 20.01
CA ALA A 687 -14.25 -16.16 19.96
C ALA A 687 -13.67 -16.62 21.30
N ALA A 688 -14.14 -17.78 21.75
CA ALA A 688 -13.67 -18.42 22.97
C ALA A 688 -12.44 -19.32 22.71
N PRO A 689 -11.61 -19.60 23.74
CA PRO A 689 -10.60 -20.64 23.64
C PRO A 689 -11.26 -22.00 23.36
N ARG A 690 -10.57 -22.84 22.57
CA ARG A 690 -10.96 -24.24 22.44
C ARG A 690 -10.28 -25.01 23.58
N PRO A 691 -11.03 -25.74 24.44
CA PRO A 691 -10.41 -26.62 25.42
C PRO A 691 -9.55 -27.66 24.70
N PHE A 692 -8.28 -27.78 25.07
CA PHE A 692 -7.46 -28.89 24.59
C PHE A 692 -8.03 -30.19 25.16
N ASP A 693 -8.55 -31.05 24.29
CA ASP A 693 -8.92 -32.39 24.65
C ASP A 693 -7.61 -33.19 24.87
N LYS A 694 -7.31 -33.55 26.11
CA LYS A 694 -6.08 -34.28 26.49
C LYS A 694 -6.00 -35.69 25.88
N GLY A 695 -6.89 -36.05 24.94
CA GLY A 695 -7.13 -37.41 24.43
C GLY A 695 -6.71 -37.72 23.00
N GLU A 696 -6.41 -36.74 22.14
CA GLU A 696 -6.08 -37.01 20.72
C GLU A 696 -4.77 -36.37 20.27
N VAL A 697 -3.65 -36.97 20.65
CA VAL A 697 -2.43 -36.86 19.87
C VAL A 697 -2.56 -37.81 18.67
N ALA A 698 -3.15 -37.36 17.58
CA ALA A 698 -3.03 -38.06 16.30
C ALA A 698 -1.57 -37.94 15.84
N VAL A 699 -0.77 -38.90 16.15
CA VAL A 699 0.56 -39.10 15.55
C VAL A 699 0.31 -39.35 14.05
N ALA A 700 0.48 -38.33 13.23
CA ALA A 700 0.56 -38.51 11.80
C ALA A 700 1.78 -39.37 11.51
N ALA A 701 1.53 -40.62 11.14
CA ALA A 701 2.57 -41.55 10.71
C ALA A 701 3.25 -40.94 9.46
N ALA A 702 4.57 -40.81 9.54
CA ALA A 702 5.39 -40.41 8.40
C ALA A 702 5.16 -41.40 7.24
N PRO A 703 4.97 -40.95 6.02
CA PRO A 703 4.92 -41.80 4.83
C PRO A 703 6.30 -42.44 4.62
N LYS A 704 6.29 -43.79 4.41
CA LYS A 704 7.47 -44.58 4.01
C LYS A 704 8.01 -44.20 2.63
#